data_9bf96f50b4fc1a6db83c885781acab23
#
_entry.id   9bf96f50b4fc1a6db83c885781acab23
#
_cell.length_a   1.000
_cell.length_b   1.000
_cell.length_c   1.000
_cell.angle_alpha   90.00
_cell.angle_beta   90.00
_cell.angle_gamma   90.00
#
_symmetry.space_group_name_H-M   'P 1'
#
loop_
_entity.id
_entity.type
_entity.pdbx_description
1 polymer ?
#
loop_
_entity_poly.entity_id
_entity_poly.type
_entity_poly.pdbx_seq_one_letter_code
_entity_poly.pdbx_strand_id
1 'polypeptide(L)'
;VGGLSRRGFLILGGAVGASGIAGGVWYLGRGGDQAPSSGPTTTTVPAPGQSTGASARSPVRGNRWSDPGSWSHGVPGPGQTAVVTRSIVLDTDASVGGVAVMPGGHLSFDPHSSHELTVSGNVVVRGQLMMRPASAEVSHRLVFTGVREHRFVGGGMDVLEHDIGLWVMDAGRLDLAGTPRLAWTRAGGGLSAGATTITLQADPVGWRVGDELVVTPTAPQGEEDRDEETFERVQVKALSGRTVTLSRPLRHQHPSVPARPGSHLTAEVLNLTRNVGIEGTADGRAHIFIRSRRPQSLRSTAIRHMGPRQPDESATTFVPGRYGIHFHMCGNGSRGSLVEGVVIRDTGSHAFVAHLSNGVTFRDCVSHDTFEDAYWWDQAPDTRSAGPPSDGIVYDRCVASLVKHDPPERGYRLAGFALSRGRGNVARDCVAVGVQGATDAAGFLWPEGSEGVWTFEGCVAHNNDEHGIFTWQNTALVHTIRDFVGYHNAVAGISHGAYQNPYVYRDLSLYGNAYAGVVVHAISNAEAPGPLTFANLTVDGAGRSEYLVVVDRHHPAVPVSRPTSFTGCSFAGARKAAFGWLYQGEDGPSNLELFELKSCRYRGNEFWLSHGIVPGSEIRVSDPVHGSLVLRRADEPGSLVARWNARMTRL
;
A
#
# COMPACT_ATOMS: atom_id res chain seq x y z
N VAL A 1 -29.10 19.54 22.72
CA VAL A 1 -28.31 18.37 22.48
C VAL A 1 -27.45 18.74 21.28
N GLY A 2 -26.33 19.43 21.57
CA GLY A 2 -25.39 19.91 20.55
C GLY A 2 -24.36 18.83 20.25
N GLY A 3 -24.21 18.48 18.97
CA GLY A 3 -23.15 17.60 18.51
C GLY A 3 -21.78 18.25 18.72
N LEU A 4 -20.92 17.56 19.45
CA LEU A 4 -19.49 17.89 19.53
C LEU A 4 -18.87 17.65 18.16
N SER A 5 -18.32 18.68 17.55
CA SER A 5 -17.60 18.56 16.28
C SER A 5 -16.36 17.68 16.48
N ARG A 6 -16.05 16.84 15.51
CA ARG A 6 -14.87 15.95 15.49
C ARG A 6 -13.53 16.64 15.74
N ARG A 7 -13.46 17.96 15.60
CA ARG A 7 -12.29 18.79 15.97
C ARG A 7 -11.95 18.73 17.49
N GLY A 8 -12.92 18.38 18.34
CA GLY A 8 -12.68 18.16 19.76
C GLY A 8 -12.01 16.83 20.09
N PHE A 9 -12.08 15.86 19.19
CA PHE A 9 -11.54 14.52 19.42
C PHE A 9 -10.05 14.38 19.06
N LEU A 10 -9.58 15.16 18.10
CA LEU A 10 -8.14 15.24 17.77
C LEU A 10 -7.28 15.81 18.91
N ILE A 11 -7.90 16.46 19.87
CA ILE A 11 -7.25 17.03 21.04
C ILE A 11 -7.09 16.00 22.17
N LEU A 12 -7.86 14.90 22.16
CA LEU A 12 -7.89 13.90 23.23
C LEU A 12 -7.22 12.55 22.87
N GLY A 13 -6.77 12.38 21.62
CA GLY A 13 -6.18 11.13 21.14
C GLY A 13 -4.71 10.89 21.52
N GLY A 14 -4.06 11.82 22.21
CA GLY A 14 -2.64 11.77 22.56
C GLY A 14 -2.27 11.09 23.88
N ALA A 15 -3.21 10.55 24.64
CA ALA A 15 -2.94 10.01 25.97
C ALA A 15 -3.26 8.52 26.12
N VAL A 16 -2.84 7.69 25.15
CA VAL A 16 -2.74 6.23 25.38
C VAL A 16 -1.33 5.78 25.05
N GLY A 17 -0.40 6.30 25.81
CA GLY A 17 0.93 5.78 25.95
C GLY A 17 0.97 4.84 27.14
N ALA A 18 1.41 3.63 26.94
CA ALA A 18 1.89 2.68 27.95
C ALA A 18 0.85 2.20 29.01
N SER A 19 -0.25 1.65 28.60
CA SER A 19 -0.90 0.61 29.37
C SER A 19 -1.23 -0.55 28.45
N GLY A 20 -0.57 -1.69 28.70
CA GLY A 20 -0.66 -2.87 27.88
C GLY A 20 -2.09 -3.35 27.71
N ILE A 21 -2.50 -3.50 26.49
CA ILE A 21 -3.58 -4.42 26.15
C ILE A 21 -2.89 -5.74 25.79
N ALA A 22 -2.85 -6.62 26.79
CA ALA A 22 -2.64 -8.03 26.57
C ALA A 22 -3.86 -8.58 25.84
N GLY A 23 -3.74 -8.85 24.58
CA GLY A 23 -4.78 -9.45 23.78
C GLY A 23 -4.26 -9.87 22.44
N GLY A 24 -3.69 -11.07 22.34
CA GLY A 24 -3.24 -11.59 21.05
C GLY A 24 -2.07 -12.55 21.12
N VAL A 25 -1.87 -13.24 22.23
CA VAL A 25 -1.01 -14.43 22.25
C VAL A 25 -1.77 -15.60 21.66
N TRP A 26 -1.55 -15.89 20.40
CA TRP A 26 -1.90 -17.20 19.87
C TRP A 26 -0.76 -17.79 19.04
N TYR A 27 -0.27 -18.87 19.61
CA TYR A 27 0.48 -19.97 19.02
C TYR A 27 1.96 -19.73 18.68
N LEU A 28 2.80 -19.79 19.72
CA LEU A 28 4.08 -20.47 19.60
C LEU A 28 3.91 -21.91 20.09
N GLY A 29 3.69 -22.83 19.15
CA GLY A 29 3.81 -24.24 19.40
C GLY A 29 5.26 -24.58 19.77
N ARG A 30 5.46 -25.14 20.96
CA ARG A 30 6.69 -25.84 21.35
C ARG A 30 6.96 -26.98 20.38
N GLY A 31 8.10 -26.95 19.73
CA GLY A 31 8.70 -28.03 18.98
C GLY A 31 10.17 -27.75 18.86
N GLY A 32 10.93 -28.14 19.88
CA GLY A 32 12.37 -28.19 19.77
C GLY A 32 12.73 -29.41 18.95
N ASP A 33 13.50 -29.21 17.87
CA ASP A 33 14.29 -30.28 17.29
C ASP A 33 15.65 -29.73 16.87
N GLN A 34 16.66 -30.34 17.47
CA GLN A 34 18.06 -30.13 17.16
C GLN A 34 18.38 -30.67 15.77
N ALA A 35 19.15 -29.92 15.02
CA ALA A 35 19.72 -30.36 13.77
C ALA A 35 20.81 -31.43 14.01
N PRO A 36 20.84 -32.55 13.30
CA PRO A 36 21.98 -33.43 13.30
C PRO A 36 23.01 -32.95 12.27
N SER A 37 24.24 -32.85 12.74
CA SER A 37 25.42 -32.70 11.91
C SER A 37 25.67 -33.98 11.12
N SER A 38 25.76 -33.90 9.80
CA SER A 38 26.24 -35.01 8.96
C SER A 38 27.45 -34.54 8.15
N GLY A 39 28.57 -35.21 8.40
CA GLY A 39 29.80 -35.13 7.64
C GLY A 39 29.66 -35.82 6.26
N PRO A 40 30.64 -35.63 5.36
CA PRO A 40 30.51 -36.06 3.97
C PRO A 40 30.83 -37.55 3.82
N THR A 41 29.89 -38.32 3.32
CA THR A 41 30.12 -39.68 2.81
C THR A 41 30.18 -39.67 1.28
N THR A 42 31.36 -39.94 0.77
CA THR A 42 31.63 -40.27 -0.62
C THR A 42 30.99 -41.61 -0.99
N THR A 43 30.08 -41.63 -1.93
CA THR A 43 29.60 -42.85 -2.57
C THR A 43 29.88 -42.80 -4.07
N THR A 44 30.64 -43.79 -4.52
CA THR A 44 31.03 -44.08 -5.90
C THR A 44 29.83 -44.48 -6.75
N VAL A 45 29.74 -43.92 -7.95
CA VAL A 45 28.73 -44.18 -8.97
C VAL A 45 29.18 -45.44 -9.78
N PRO A 46 28.31 -46.43 -9.98
CA PRO A 46 28.55 -47.48 -10.98
C PRO A 46 28.12 -47.03 -12.39
N ALA A 47 28.89 -47.42 -13.39
CA ALA A 47 28.67 -47.15 -14.82
C ALA A 47 27.38 -47.81 -15.38
N PRO A 48 26.78 -47.22 -16.44
CA PRO A 48 25.52 -47.72 -16.98
C PRO A 48 25.71 -48.93 -17.88
N GLY A 49 25.00 -50.01 -17.52
CA GLY A 49 24.83 -51.16 -18.41
C GLY A 49 23.82 -50.87 -19.53
N GLN A 50 24.24 -51.15 -20.76
CA GLN A 50 23.38 -51.13 -21.92
C GLN A 50 22.30 -52.24 -21.80
N SER A 51 21.00 -51.86 -21.92
CA SER A 51 19.94 -52.77 -22.24
C SER A 51 19.16 -52.27 -23.46
N THR A 52 19.33 -53.01 -24.53
CA THR A 52 18.55 -52.93 -25.75
C THR A 52 17.14 -53.43 -25.51
N GLY A 53 16.15 -52.59 -25.77
CA GLY A 53 14.73 -52.91 -25.71
C GLY A 53 13.89 -51.71 -26.11
N ALA A 54 13.85 -51.38 -27.41
CA ALA A 54 12.93 -50.39 -27.93
C ALA A 54 11.50 -50.91 -27.89
N SER A 55 10.79 -50.64 -26.80
CA SER A 55 9.34 -50.70 -26.77
C SER A 55 8.78 -49.47 -27.44
N ALA A 56 8.09 -49.64 -28.56
CA ALA A 56 7.41 -48.58 -29.30
C ALA A 56 6.44 -47.85 -28.34
N ARG A 57 6.80 -46.62 -27.93
CA ARG A 57 5.88 -45.71 -27.22
C ARG A 57 4.76 -45.38 -28.21
N SER A 58 3.55 -45.83 -27.94
CA SER A 58 2.35 -45.33 -28.60
C SER A 58 2.35 -43.81 -28.58
N PRO A 59 1.96 -43.14 -29.69
CA PRO A 59 1.88 -41.69 -29.72
C PRO A 59 0.96 -41.22 -28.59
N VAL A 60 1.49 -40.41 -27.70
CA VAL A 60 0.73 -39.79 -26.61
C VAL A 60 -0.35 -38.93 -27.26
N ARG A 61 -1.61 -39.42 -27.27
CA ARG A 61 -2.77 -38.67 -27.71
C ARG A 61 -2.93 -37.48 -26.75
N GLY A 62 -3.26 -36.33 -27.32
CA GLY A 62 -3.20 -35.04 -26.70
C GLY A 62 -3.73 -34.97 -25.26
N ASN A 63 -2.98 -34.30 -24.43
CA ASN A 63 -3.30 -34.01 -23.01
C ASN A 63 -4.37 -32.93 -22.91
N ARG A 64 -5.55 -33.10 -23.49
CA ARG A 64 -6.67 -32.16 -23.41
C ARG A 64 -7.53 -32.48 -22.20
N TRP A 65 -8.08 -31.46 -21.57
CA TRP A 65 -8.98 -31.62 -20.43
C TRP A 65 -10.23 -32.43 -20.84
N SER A 66 -10.79 -32.16 -22.01
CA SER A 66 -11.99 -32.80 -22.54
C SER A 66 -11.79 -34.27 -22.93
N ASP A 67 -10.54 -34.73 -23.07
CA ASP A 67 -10.24 -36.11 -23.46
C ASP A 67 -10.29 -37.06 -22.23
N PRO A 68 -11.23 -38.01 -22.16
CA PRO A 68 -11.27 -39.02 -21.09
C PRO A 68 -9.95 -39.77 -20.90
N GLY A 69 -9.17 -40.00 -21.98
CA GLY A 69 -7.84 -40.60 -21.93
C GLY A 69 -6.78 -39.77 -21.22
N SER A 70 -7.06 -38.51 -20.93
CA SER A 70 -6.21 -37.64 -20.13
C SER A 70 -6.31 -37.93 -18.63
N TRP A 71 -7.31 -38.69 -18.19
CA TRP A 71 -7.65 -38.87 -16.78
C TRP A 71 -7.75 -40.34 -16.41
N SER A 72 -7.35 -40.71 -15.20
CA SER A 72 -7.43 -42.10 -14.71
C SER A 72 -8.86 -42.59 -14.46
N HIS A 73 -9.79 -41.65 -14.22
CA HIS A 73 -11.18 -41.95 -13.87
C HIS A 73 -12.19 -41.18 -14.75
N GLY A 74 -11.80 -40.88 -16.00
CA GLY A 74 -12.60 -40.03 -16.89
C GLY A 74 -12.44 -38.52 -16.56
N VAL A 75 -13.05 -37.67 -17.38
CA VAL A 75 -13.01 -36.23 -17.23
C VAL A 75 -13.60 -35.82 -15.88
N PRO A 76 -12.85 -35.08 -15.02
CA PRO A 76 -13.37 -34.69 -13.70
C PRO A 76 -14.55 -33.72 -13.84
N GLY A 77 -15.58 -33.97 -13.05
CA GLY A 77 -16.80 -33.16 -13.00
C GLY A 77 -17.06 -32.53 -11.62
N PRO A 78 -18.22 -31.90 -11.43
CA PRO A 78 -18.60 -31.26 -10.17
C PRO A 78 -18.40 -32.18 -8.96
N GLY A 79 -17.83 -31.64 -7.87
CA GLY A 79 -17.54 -32.40 -6.65
C GLY A 79 -16.29 -33.28 -6.70
N GLN A 80 -15.69 -33.51 -7.88
CA GLN A 80 -14.47 -34.31 -8.03
C GLN A 80 -13.22 -33.43 -8.04
N THR A 81 -12.10 -33.97 -7.57
CA THR A 81 -10.80 -33.28 -7.66
C THR A 81 -10.06 -33.69 -8.93
N ALA A 82 -9.75 -32.73 -9.78
CA ALA A 82 -8.89 -32.92 -10.94
C ALA A 82 -7.42 -33.05 -10.50
N VAL A 83 -6.84 -34.27 -10.64
CA VAL A 83 -5.45 -34.52 -10.28
C VAL A 83 -4.57 -34.46 -11.52
N VAL A 84 -3.77 -33.40 -11.64
CA VAL A 84 -2.91 -33.10 -12.78
C VAL A 84 -1.48 -33.56 -12.48
N THR A 85 -1.08 -34.73 -13.04
CA THR A 85 0.27 -35.32 -12.86
C THR A 85 1.19 -35.11 -14.07
N ARG A 86 0.66 -34.57 -15.17
CA ARG A 86 1.34 -34.33 -16.45
C ARG A 86 0.83 -33.02 -17.06
N SER A 87 1.22 -32.69 -18.28
CA SER A 87 0.67 -31.55 -19.00
C SER A 87 -0.76 -31.78 -19.42
N ILE A 88 -1.68 -30.95 -18.99
CA ILE A 88 -3.09 -30.90 -19.36
C ILE A 88 -3.41 -29.52 -19.89
N VAL A 89 -4.11 -29.45 -21.01
CA VAL A 89 -4.62 -28.18 -21.59
C VAL A 89 -6.13 -28.13 -21.34
N LEU A 90 -6.59 -27.11 -20.62
CA LEU A 90 -7.99 -26.80 -20.47
C LEU A 90 -8.52 -26.24 -21.81
N ASP A 91 -9.23 -27.04 -22.55
CA ASP A 91 -9.76 -26.76 -23.89
C ASP A 91 -11.30 -26.72 -23.93
N THR A 92 -11.91 -26.66 -22.78
CA THR A 92 -13.36 -26.53 -22.57
C THR A 92 -13.59 -25.87 -21.21
N ASP A 93 -14.73 -25.25 -21.03
CA ASP A 93 -15.17 -24.82 -19.71
C ASP A 93 -15.36 -26.05 -18.82
N ALA A 94 -14.91 -25.94 -17.57
CA ALA A 94 -14.99 -27.05 -16.63
C ALA A 94 -15.44 -26.58 -15.24
N SER A 95 -16.18 -27.45 -14.56
CA SER A 95 -16.59 -27.27 -13.18
C SER A 95 -16.19 -28.48 -12.34
N VAL A 96 -15.42 -28.28 -11.29
CA VAL A 96 -14.87 -29.36 -10.44
C VAL A 96 -14.95 -29.03 -8.95
N GLY A 97 -14.81 -30.03 -8.11
CA GLY A 97 -14.73 -29.87 -6.66
C GLY A 97 -13.40 -29.30 -6.21
N GLY A 98 -12.31 -29.65 -6.87
CA GLY A 98 -10.96 -29.16 -6.54
C GLY A 98 -9.99 -29.43 -7.68
N VAL A 99 -8.77 -28.84 -7.58
CA VAL A 99 -7.67 -29.10 -8.50
C VAL A 99 -6.38 -29.35 -7.73
N ALA A 100 -5.67 -30.42 -8.05
CA ALA A 100 -4.36 -30.74 -7.51
C ALA A 100 -3.34 -30.84 -8.65
N VAL A 101 -2.53 -29.81 -8.88
CA VAL A 101 -1.42 -29.85 -9.82
C VAL A 101 -0.20 -30.38 -9.09
N MET A 102 0.12 -31.65 -9.34
CA MET A 102 1.19 -32.38 -8.66
C MET A 102 2.57 -31.92 -9.14
N PRO A 103 3.66 -32.23 -8.40
CA PRO A 103 5.01 -32.00 -8.89
C PRO A 103 5.22 -32.64 -10.27
N GLY A 104 5.71 -31.85 -11.25
CA GLY A 104 5.84 -32.27 -12.65
C GLY A 104 4.54 -32.15 -13.48
N GLY A 105 3.40 -31.91 -12.85
CA GLY A 105 2.14 -31.60 -13.53
C GLY A 105 2.10 -30.16 -14.04
N HIS A 106 1.46 -29.94 -15.18
CA HIS A 106 1.27 -28.63 -15.79
C HIS A 106 -0.19 -28.49 -16.23
N LEU A 107 -0.90 -27.54 -15.63
CA LEU A 107 -2.22 -27.15 -16.10
C LEU A 107 -2.09 -25.84 -16.88
N SER A 108 -2.46 -25.85 -18.15
CA SER A 108 -2.52 -24.66 -18.98
C SER A 108 -3.92 -24.52 -19.58
N PHE A 109 -4.29 -23.30 -19.90
CA PHE A 109 -5.50 -22.99 -20.68
C PHE A 109 -5.15 -22.93 -22.16
N ASP A 110 -6.08 -23.35 -23.05
CA ASP A 110 -5.88 -23.25 -24.49
C ASP A 110 -5.71 -21.76 -24.86
N PRO A 111 -4.54 -21.36 -25.42
CA PRO A 111 -4.27 -19.95 -25.68
C PRO A 111 -5.17 -19.31 -26.75
N HIS A 112 -5.88 -20.12 -27.54
CA HIS A 112 -6.65 -19.66 -28.70
C HIS A 112 -8.16 -19.60 -28.45
N SER A 113 -8.64 -20.05 -27.30
CA SER A 113 -10.06 -20.02 -26.93
C SER A 113 -10.26 -19.56 -25.50
N SER A 114 -11.40 -18.89 -25.28
CA SER A 114 -11.79 -18.43 -23.95
C SER A 114 -12.30 -19.58 -23.12
N HIS A 115 -11.77 -19.73 -21.90
CA HIS A 115 -12.19 -20.80 -21.00
C HIS A 115 -12.29 -20.34 -19.56
N GLU A 116 -13.26 -20.92 -18.87
CA GLU A 116 -13.46 -20.76 -17.44
C GLU A 116 -13.32 -22.10 -16.72
N LEU A 117 -12.52 -22.11 -15.65
CA LEU A 117 -12.43 -23.21 -14.71
C LEU A 117 -13.11 -22.79 -13.39
N THR A 118 -14.27 -23.35 -13.15
CA THR A 118 -15.04 -23.13 -11.91
C THR A 118 -14.68 -24.18 -10.88
N VAL A 119 -14.36 -23.77 -9.66
CA VAL A 119 -13.91 -24.66 -8.58
C VAL A 119 -14.67 -24.35 -7.29
N SER A 120 -15.25 -25.39 -6.65
CA SER A 120 -15.97 -25.23 -5.38
C SER A 120 -15.13 -25.57 -4.14
N GLY A 121 -13.87 -25.94 -4.31
CA GLY A 121 -12.89 -26.22 -3.26
C GLY A 121 -11.52 -25.62 -3.58
N ASN A 122 -10.47 -26.22 -3.08
CA ASN A 122 -9.12 -25.71 -3.24
C ASN A 122 -8.49 -26.01 -4.61
N VAL A 123 -7.70 -25.06 -5.11
CA VAL A 123 -6.74 -25.27 -6.20
C VAL A 123 -5.34 -25.29 -5.59
N VAL A 124 -4.69 -26.47 -5.59
CA VAL A 124 -3.35 -26.65 -4.99
C VAL A 124 -2.33 -26.88 -6.09
N VAL A 125 -1.38 -25.97 -6.24
CA VAL A 125 -0.35 -26.00 -7.28
C VAL A 125 1.01 -26.32 -6.67
N ARG A 126 1.49 -27.54 -6.89
CA ARG A 126 2.87 -27.98 -6.61
C ARG A 126 3.69 -28.14 -7.89
N GLY A 127 3.02 -28.20 -9.04
CA GLY A 127 3.57 -28.13 -10.39
C GLY A 127 3.48 -26.70 -10.97
N GLN A 128 2.83 -26.56 -12.12
CA GLN A 128 2.64 -25.27 -12.78
C GLN A 128 1.19 -25.02 -13.19
N LEU A 129 0.69 -23.81 -12.93
CA LEU A 129 -0.53 -23.29 -13.53
C LEU A 129 -0.17 -22.16 -14.50
N MET A 130 -0.65 -22.27 -15.74
CA MET A 130 -0.39 -21.31 -16.80
C MET A 130 -1.68 -20.81 -17.45
N MET A 131 -1.86 -19.49 -17.50
CA MET A 131 -2.96 -18.81 -18.19
C MET A 131 -2.37 -17.72 -19.09
N ARG A 132 -2.30 -18.00 -20.40
CA ARG A 132 -1.66 -17.13 -21.40
C ARG A 132 -2.48 -17.08 -22.69
N PRO A 133 -3.53 -16.25 -22.75
CA PRO A 133 -4.28 -16.05 -23.98
C PRO A 133 -3.37 -15.48 -25.08
N ALA A 134 -3.53 -15.99 -26.31
CA ALA A 134 -2.74 -15.56 -27.45
C ALA A 134 -3.16 -14.19 -28.00
N SER A 135 -4.38 -13.79 -27.70
CA SER A 135 -4.92 -12.47 -28.12
C SER A 135 -5.77 -11.86 -27.01
N ALA A 136 -6.12 -10.60 -27.19
CA ALA A 136 -6.91 -9.88 -26.21
C ALA A 136 -8.42 -10.16 -26.29
N GLU A 137 -8.87 -10.88 -27.31
CA GLU A 137 -10.24 -11.39 -27.47
C GLU A 137 -10.45 -12.69 -26.68
N VAL A 138 -9.35 -13.40 -26.38
CA VAL A 138 -9.37 -14.63 -25.59
C VAL A 138 -9.25 -14.29 -24.12
N SER A 139 -10.09 -14.88 -23.28
CA SER A 139 -10.08 -14.70 -21.84
C SER A 139 -9.95 -16.04 -21.10
N HIS A 140 -9.14 -16.05 -20.04
CA HIS A 140 -8.98 -17.18 -19.15
C HIS A 140 -9.40 -16.80 -17.74
N ARG A 141 -10.28 -17.60 -17.14
CA ARG A 141 -10.79 -17.33 -15.79
C ARG A 141 -10.70 -18.56 -14.90
N LEU A 142 -10.22 -18.38 -13.69
CA LEU A 142 -10.33 -19.32 -12.59
C LEU A 142 -11.28 -18.72 -11.55
N VAL A 143 -12.43 -19.37 -11.34
CA VAL A 143 -13.51 -18.85 -10.50
C VAL A 143 -13.78 -19.80 -9.33
N PHE A 144 -13.70 -19.27 -8.11
CA PHE A 144 -14.07 -19.99 -6.90
C PHE A 144 -15.53 -19.72 -6.55
N THR A 145 -16.32 -20.79 -6.40
CA THR A 145 -17.76 -20.70 -6.12
C THR A 145 -18.13 -21.45 -4.85
N GLY A 146 -19.26 -21.06 -4.23
CA GLY A 146 -19.75 -21.70 -3.01
C GLY A 146 -18.85 -21.49 -1.79
N VAL A 147 -18.00 -20.48 -1.83
CA VAL A 147 -17.10 -20.11 -0.73
C VAL A 147 -17.92 -19.62 0.46
N ARG A 148 -17.61 -20.14 1.64
CA ARG A 148 -18.28 -19.77 2.91
C ARG A 148 -17.26 -19.14 3.83
N GLU A 149 -17.18 -17.81 3.80
CA GLU A 149 -16.16 -17.04 4.52
C GLU A 149 -16.14 -17.33 6.05
N HIS A 150 -17.30 -17.53 6.65
CA HIS A 150 -17.43 -17.86 8.08
C HIS A 150 -16.80 -19.22 8.49
N ARG A 151 -16.44 -20.07 7.53
CA ARG A 151 -15.80 -21.37 7.78
C ARG A 151 -14.28 -21.32 7.70
N PHE A 152 -13.71 -20.23 7.25
CA PHE A 152 -12.26 -20.07 7.19
C PHE A 152 -11.66 -20.14 8.59
N VAL A 153 -10.52 -20.79 8.70
CA VAL A 153 -9.76 -20.92 9.93
C VAL A 153 -8.64 -19.89 9.97
N GLY A 154 -7.99 -19.65 8.84
CA GLY A 154 -6.84 -18.75 8.74
C GLY A 154 -5.57 -19.30 9.40
N GLY A 155 -4.52 -18.49 9.35
CA GLY A 155 -3.23 -18.85 9.94
C GLY A 155 -2.58 -20.08 9.30
N GLY A 156 -1.50 -20.54 9.91
CA GLY A 156 -0.82 -21.78 9.52
C GLY A 156 -0.14 -21.73 8.16
N MET A 157 0.53 -22.84 7.83
CA MET A 157 1.35 -22.97 6.62
C MET A 157 0.86 -24.05 5.67
N ASP A 158 -0.10 -24.85 6.08
CA ASP A 158 -0.63 -25.99 5.35
C ASP A 158 -1.94 -25.64 4.66
N VAL A 159 -2.24 -26.39 3.61
CA VAL A 159 -3.52 -26.29 2.91
C VAL A 159 -4.65 -26.70 3.85
N LEU A 160 -5.57 -25.79 4.11
CA LEU A 160 -6.75 -26.07 4.93
C LEU A 160 -7.96 -26.31 4.03
N GLU A 161 -8.73 -27.35 4.32
CA GLU A 161 -9.87 -27.77 3.52
C GLU A 161 -10.95 -26.67 3.40
N HIS A 162 -11.18 -25.97 4.48
CA HIS A 162 -12.24 -24.96 4.56
C HIS A 162 -11.82 -23.57 4.06
N ASP A 163 -10.50 -23.32 3.95
CA ASP A 163 -9.96 -22.06 3.47
C ASP A 163 -9.83 -22.13 1.94
N ILE A 164 -10.97 -22.02 1.27
CA ILE A 164 -11.05 -22.19 -0.19
C ILE A 164 -10.26 -21.10 -0.92
N GLY A 165 -9.33 -21.53 -1.78
CA GLY A 165 -8.50 -20.61 -2.54
C GLY A 165 -7.45 -21.28 -3.42
N LEU A 166 -6.58 -20.44 -3.98
CA LEU A 166 -5.43 -20.86 -4.77
C LEU A 166 -4.20 -20.96 -3.85
N TRP A 167 -3.70 -22.17 -3.70
CA TRP A 167 -2.52 -22.50 -2.90
C TRP A 167 -1.35 -22.87 -3.81
N VAL A 168 -0.27 -22.09 -3.77
CA VAL A 168 0.96 -22.38 -4.51
C VAL A 168 2.02 -22.83 -3.53
N MET A 169 2.31 -24.12 -3.54
CA MET A 169 3.08 -24.78 -2.49
C MET A 169 4.37 -25.39 -3.03
N ASP A 170 5.38 -25.57 -2.17
CA ASP A 170 6.64 -26.28 -2.43
C ASP A 170 7.47 -25.67 -3.56
N ALA A 171 7.42 -26.25 -4.77
CA ALA A 171 8.04 -25.74 -5.99
C ALA A 171 7.00 -25.29 -7.03
N GLY A 172 5.77 -25.06 -6.58
CA GLY A 172 4.66 -24.62 -7.41
C GLY A 172 4.93 -23.29 -8.09
N ARG A 173 4.45 -23.13 -9.29
CA ARG A 173 4.65 -21.92 -10.09
C ARG A 173 3.36 -21.45 -10.75
N LEU A 174 3.11 -20.16 -10.61
CA LEU A 174 2.14 -19.43 -11.42
C LEU A 174 2.85 -18.75 -12.60
N ASP A 175 2.26 -18.90 -13.77
CA ASP A 175 2.69 -18.22 -14.98
C ASP A 175 1.45 -17.63 -15.67
N LEU A 176 1.02 -16.49 -15.19
CA LEU A 176 -0.15 -15.78 -15.63
C LEU A 176 0.26 -14.58 -16.45
N ALA A 177 -0.24 -14.48 -17.68
CA ALA A 177 0.08 -13.36 -18.55
C ALA A 177 -1.10 -13.00 -19.45
N GLY A 178 -1.92 -12.07 -19.01
CA GLY A 178 -2.91 -11.43 -19.86
C GLY A 178 -2.26 -10.54 -20.93
N THR A 179 -3.04 -10.09 -21.88
CA THR A 179 -2.58 -9.13 -22.88
C THR A 179 -2.12 -7.84 -22.18
N PRO A 180 -0.95 -7.30 -22.54
CA PRO A 180 -0.43 -6.07 -21.95
C PRO A 180 -1.45 -4.94 -22.03
N ARG A 181 -1.70 -4.29 -20.89
CA ARG A 181 -2.66 -3.20 -20.76
C ARG A 181 -2.14 -2.20 -19.74
N LEU A 182 -2.09 -0.93 -20.13
CA LEU A 182 -1.72 0.16 -19.21
C LEU A 182 -2.68 0.14 -18.02
N ALA A 183 -2.14 -0.05 -16.82
CA ALA A 183 -2.98 -0.22 -15.64
C ALA A 183 -3.59 1.11 -15.18
N TRP A 184 -2.86 2.21 -15.33
CA TRP A 184 -3.34 3.54 -14.97
C TRP A 184 -2.52 4.64 -15.65
N THR A 185 -3.14 5.79 -15.77
CA THR A 185 -2.52 7.05 -16.18
C THR A 185 -3.26 8.20 -15.54
N ARG A 186 -2.87 9.43 -15.79
CA ARG A 186 -3.61 10.61 -15.35
C ARG A 186 -4.43 11.22 -16.46
N ALA A 187 -5.49 11.93 -16.08
CA ALA A 187 -6.20 12.81 -16.98
C ALA A 187 -5.26 13.93 -17.47
N GLY A 188 -5.41 14.38 -18.70
CA GLY A 188 -4.59 15.44 -19.29
C GLY A 188 -4.89 16.83 -18.75
N GLY A 189 -5.96 16.98 -17.98
CA GLY A 189 -6.40 18.21 -17.33
C GLY A 189 -7.47 17.96 -16.30
N GLY A 190 -7.96 19.00 -15.65
CA GLY A 190 -9.11 18.90 -14.74
C GLY A 190 -10.37 18.45 -15.48
N LEU A 191 -11.22 17.71 -14.78
CA LEU A 191 -12.48 17.19 -15.31
C LEU A 191 -13.65 17.86 -14.56
N SER A 192 -14.64 18.31 -15.31
CA SER A 192 -15.85 18.90 -14.75
C SER A 192 -16.91 17.82 -14.48
N ALA A 193 -17.78 18.05 -13.52
CA ALA A 193 -19.03 17.31 -13.43
C ALA A 193 -19.79 17.43 -14.77
N GLY A 194 -20.39 16.35 -15.24
CA GLY A 194 -21.03 16.26 -16.56
C GLY A 194 -20.08 15.90 -17.71
N ALA A 195 -18.76 15.81 -17.49
CA ALA A 195 -17.83 15.42 -18.54
C ALA A 195 -18.13 14.01 -19.06
N THR A 196 -18.17 13.86 -20.39
CA THR A 196 -18.40 12.58 -21.08
C THR A 196 -17.15 12.06 -21.77
N THR A 197 -16.07 12.81 -21.73
CA THR A 197 -14.78 12.45 -22.33
C THR A 197 -13.63 12.79 -21.38
N ILE A 198 -12.58 11.98 -21.44
CA ILE A 198 -11.31 12.21 -20.73
C ILE A 198 -10.20 12.18 -21.77
N THR A 199 -9.38 13.21 -21.83
CA THR A 199 -8.09 13.13 -22.51
C THR A 199 -7.06 12.60 -21.52
N LEU A 200 -6.29 11.60 -21.88
CA LEU A 200 -5.29 10.97 -21.03
C LEU A 200 -3.89 11.59 -21.23
N GLN A 201 -3.05 11.55 -20.20
CA GLN A 201 -1.66 11.99 -20.30
C GLN A 201 -0.79 11.00 -21.11
N ALA A 202 -1.02 9.70 -20.94
CA ALA A 202 -0.34 8.64 -21.69
C ALA A 202 -1.27 7.99 -22.71
N ASP A 203 -0.68 7.34 -23.72
CA ASP A 203 -1.44 6.55 -24.69
C ASP A 203 -2.09 5.35 -23.97
N PRO A 204 -3.40 5.08 -24.19
CA PRO A 204 -4.13 4.00 -23.53
C PRO A 204 -3.80 2.63 -24.12
N VAL A 205 -2.54 2.21 -23.96
CA VAL A 205 -2.05 0.94 -24.51
C VAL A 205 -2.91 -0.23 -24.05
N GLY A 206 -3.49 -0.95 -25.00
CA GLY A 206 -4.31 -2.13 -24.75
C GLY A 206 -5.72 -1.84 -24.23
N TRP A 207 -6.12 -0.59 -24.02
CA TRP A 207 -7.49 -0.24 -23.61
C TRP A 207 -8.48 -0.51 -24.73
N ARG A 208 -9.72 -0.86 -24.36
CA ARG A 208 -10.78 -1.26 -25.29
C ARG A 208 -12.13 -0.69 -24.88
N VAL A 209 -13.04 -0.65 -25.85
CA VAL A 209 -14.47 -0.42 -25.57
C VAL A 209 -14.97 -1.50 -24.61
N GLY A 210 -15.72 -1.10 -23.60
CA GLY A 210 -16.20 -1.96 -22.53
C GLY A 210 -15.27 -2.08 -21.31
N ASP A 211 -14.02 -1.60 -21.39
CA ASP A 211 -13.14 -1.57 -20.21
C ASP A 211 -13.74 -0.75 -19.08
N GLU A 212 -13.68 -1.27 -17.88
CA GLU A 212 -14.07 -0.58 -16.65
C GLU A 212 -12.93 0.31 -16.16
N LEU A 213 -13.24 1.59 -15.95
CA LEU A 213 -12.32 2.59 -15.46
C LEU A 213 -12.77 3.13 -14.11
N VAL A 214 -11.81 3.60 -13.33
CA VAL A 214 -12.04 4.43 -12.15
C VAL A 214 -11.33 5.76 -12.34
N VAL A 215 -12.04 6.85 -12.09
CA VAL A 215 -11.49 8.20 -11.99
C VAL A 215 -11.39 8.56 -10.51
N THR A 216 -10.17 8.85 -10.02
CA THR A 216 -9.94 9.15 -8.60
C THR A 216 -10.34 10.59 -8.27
N PRO A 217 -10.75 10.89 -7.01
CA PRO A 217 -11.03 12.25 -6.57
C PRO A 217 -9.74 13.07 -6.52
N THR A 218 -9.85 14.36 -6.89
CA THR A 218 -8.79 15.36 -6.69
C THR A 218 -9.32 16.62 -6.00
N ALA A 219 -10.64 16.82 -5.96
CA ALA A 219 -11.25 17.89 -5.19
C ALA A 219 -10.99 17.66 -3.69
N PRO A 220 -10.77 18.71 -2.90
CA PRO A 220 -10.65 18.55 -1.45
C PRO A 220 -11.97 18.00 -0.91
N GLN A 221 -11.86 16.98 -0.05
CA GLN A 221 -13.03 16.41 0.62
C GLN A 221 -13.66 17.45 1.55
N GLY A 222 -15.00 17.53 1.57
CA GLY A 222 -15.76 18.21 2.58
C GLY A 222 -15.76 17.44 3.91
N GLU A 223 -16.25 18.07 4.98
CA GLU A 223 -16.35 17.39 6.28
C GLU A 223 -17.38 16.23 6.26
N GLU A 224 -18.27 16.22 5.27
CA GLU A 224 -19.37 15.26 5.11
C GLU A 224 -19.16 14.27 3.95
N ASP A 225 -18.27 14.58 3.01
CA ASP A 225 -18.09 13.82 1.76
C ASP A 225 -16.92 12.84 1.84
N ARG A 226 -17.03 11.83 2.69
CA ARG A 226 -16.13 10.66 2.65
C ARG A 226 -16.59 9.63 1.64
N ASP A 227 -17.21 10.09 0.58
CA ASP A 227 -17.98 9.24 -0.29
C ASP A 227 -17.10 8.43 -1.22
N GLU A 228 -17.20 7.12 -1.08
CA GLU A 228 -16.76 6.14 -2.08
C GLU A 228 -17.27 6.53 -3.48
N GLU A 229 -18.38 7.26 -3.57
CA GLU A 229 -18.98 7.77 -4.80
C GLU A 229 -18.10 8.75 -5.58
N THR A 230 -17.13 9.40 -4.93
CA THR A 230 -16.15 10.28 -5.59
C THR A 230 -15.12 9.53 -6.42
N PHE A 231 -14.99 8.20 -6.18
CA PHE A 231 -14.25 7.28 -7.04
C PHE A 231 -15.16 6.78 -8.14
N GLU A 232 -15.20 7.49 -9.25
CA GLU A 232 -16.20 7.23 -10.26
C GLU A 232 -15.85 6.05 -11.16
N ARG A 233 -16.59 4.95 -11.01
CA ARG A 233 -16.52 3.79 -11.92
C ARG A 233 -17.32 4.08 -13.19
N VAL A 234 -16.69 4.03 -14.35
CA VAL A 234 -17.26 4.25 -15.67
C VAL A 234 -16.73 3.22 -16.66
N GLN A 235 -17.37 3.07 -17.82
CA GLN A 235 -16.87 2.20 -18.88
C GLN A 235 -16.42 3.02 -20.08
N VAL A 236 -15.49 2.48 -20.83
CA VAL A 236 -15.05 3.01 -22.10
C VAL A 236 -16.15 2.76 -23.15
N LYS A 237 -16.74 3.83 -23.70
CA LYS A 237 -17.71 3.79 -24.80
C LYS A 237 -17.03 3.88 -26.17
N ALA A 238 -15.97 4.67 -26.27
CA ALA A 238 -15.17 4.84 -27.48
C ALA A 238 -13.77 5.31 -27.14
N LEU A 239 -12.81 5.05 -28.04
CA LEU A 239 -11.42 5.48 -27.94
C LEU A 239 -10.99 6.16 -29.23
N SER A 240 -10.30 7.30 -29.12
CA SER A 240 -9.68 7.99 -30.24
C SER A 240 -8.37 8.63 -29.79
N GLY A 241 -7.24 8.01 -30.11
CA GLY A 241 -5.94 8.39 -29.59
C GLY A 241 -5.95 8.35 -28.06
N ARG A 242 -5.65 9.48 -27.42
CA ARG A 242 -5.69 9.63 -25.96
C ARG A 242 -7.06 10.02 -25.40
N THR A 243 -8.05 10.20 -26.25
CA THR A 243 -9.40 10.59 -25.81
C THR A 243 -10.26 9.35 -25.60
N VAL A 244 -10.77 9.22 -24.38
CA VAL A 244 -11.70 8.18 -23.94
C VAL A 244 -13.08 8.80 -23.84
N THR A 245 -14.06 8.26 -24.57
CA THR A 245 -15.48 8.57 -24.37
C THR A 245 -16.05 7.63 -23.32
N LEU A 246 -16.76 8.17 -22.35
CA LEU A 246 -17.32 7.44 -21.21
C LEU A 246 -18.74 6.93 -21.50
N SER A 247 -19.12 5.84 -20.86
CA SER A 247 -20.48 5.26 -20.94
C SER A 247 -21.55 6.15 -20.30
N ARG A 248 -21.17 6.96 -19.31
CA ARG A 248 -22.01 7.95 -18.64
C ARG A 248 -21.20 9.21 -18.31
N PRO A 249 -21.85 10.36 -18.10
CA PRO A 249 -21.16 11.55 -17.60
C PRO A 249 -20.59 11.32 -16.21
N LEU A 250 -19.48 12.01 -15.89
CA LEU A 250 -18.96 12.10 -14.52
C LEU A 250 -19.97 12.87 -13.64
N ARG A 251 -20.14 12.43 -12.41
CA ARG A 251 -21.01 13.07 -11.41
C ARG A 251 -20.30 14.19 -10.67
N HIS A 252 -19.02 14.00 -10.40
CA HIS A 252 -18.19 14.89 -9.61
C HIS A 252 -17.20 15.65 -10.49
N GLN A 253 -16.69 16.74 -9.96
CA GLN A 253 -15.54 17.42 -10.54
C GLN A 253 -14.24 16.80 -10.03
N HIS A 254 -13.25 16.69 -10.92
CA HIS A 254 -11.90 16.26 -10.60
C HIS A 254 -10.92 17.37 -11.05
N PRO A 255 -10.75 18.44 -10.26
CA PRO A 255 -9.96 19.59 -10.66
C PRO A 255 -8.49 19.24 -10.86
N SER A 256 -7.84 20.03 -11.69
CA SER A 256 -6.38 20.07 -11.77
C SER A 256 -5.84 20.81 -10.54
N VAL A 257 -4.92 20.20 -9.82
CA VAL A 257 -4.39 20.69 -8.52
C VAL A 257 -2.96 21.19 -8.70
N PRO A 258 -2.64 22.45 -8.37
CA PRO A 258 -1.29 23.01 -8.48
C PRO A 258 -0.41 22.53 -7.31
N ALA A 259 -0.35 21.22 -7.10
CA ALA A 259 0.32 20.60 -5.97
C ALA A 259 1.85 20.61 -6.07
N ARG A 260 2.41 20.96 -7.23
CA ARG A 260 3.86 21.19 -7.41
C ARG A 260 4.12 22.55 -8.03
N PRO A 261 5.21 23.23 -7.69
CA PRO A 261 5.61 24.45 -8.38
C PRO A 261 5.77 24.22 -9.89
N GLY A 262 5.05 25.01 -10.69
CA GLY A 262 5.13 24.93 -12.16
C GLY A 262 4.46 23.73 -12.80
N SER A 263 3.78 22.85 -12.05
CA SER A 263 3.04 21.71 -12.61
C SER A 263 1.75 21.44 -11.84
N HIS A 264 0.84 20.72 -12.49
CA HIS A 264 -0.44 20.35 -11.89
C HIS A 264 -0.59 18.83 -11.86
N LEU A 265 -1.17 18.33 -10.79
CA LEU A 265 -1.64 16.96 -10.69
C LEU A 265 -3.11 16.87 -11.05
N THR A 266 -3.47 15.80 -11.70
CA THR A 266 -4.83 15.52 -12.17
C THR A 266 -5.23 14.13 -11.74
N ALA A 267 -6.52 13.81 -11.82
CA ALA A 267 -7.05 12.51 -11.40
C ALA A 267 -6.33 11.34 -12.08
N GLU A 268 -6.04 10.32 -11.34
CA GLU A 268 -5.65 9.01 -11.87
C GLU A 268 -6.87 8.38 -12.55
N VAL A 269 -6.63 7.79 -13.72
CA VAL A 269 -7.61 7.01 -14.47
C VAL A 269 -7.09 5.56 -14.48
N LEU A 270 -7.74 4.72 -13.68
CA LEU A 270 -7.36 3.33 -13.48
C LEU A 270 -8.15 2.45 -14.44
N ASN A 271 -7.50 1.51 -15.11
CA ASN A 271 -8.20 0.50 -15.93
C ASN A 271 -8.24 -0.83 -15.16
N LEU A 272 -9.44 -1.25 -14.76
CA LEU A 272 -9.65 -2.43 -13.92
C LEU A 272 -9.83 -3.73 -14.73
N THR A 273 -9.90 -3.67 -16.06
CA THR A 273 -10.21 -4.82 -16.91
C THR A 273 -8.96 -5.57 -17.36
N ARG A 274 -8.99 -6.88 -17.26
CA ARG A 274 -7.96 -7.82 -17.76
C ARG A 274 -8.63 -9.04 -18.41
N ASN A 275 -7.91 -9.71 -19.31
CA ASN A 275 -8.39 -10.93 -19.95
C ASN A 275 -7.86 -12.23 -19.31
N VAL A 276 -7.10 -12.14 -18.24
CA VAL A 276 -6.80 -13.23 -17.32
C VAL A 276 -7.35 -12.87 -15.95
N GLY A 277 -8.13 -13.75 -15.32
CA GLY A 277 -8.77 -13.50 -14.04
C GLY A 277 -8.68 -14.66 -13.05
N ILE A 278 -8.51 -14.33 -11.76
CA ILE A 278 -8.69 -15.24 -10.64
C ILE A 278 -9.69 -14.58 -9.69
N GLU A 279 -10.81 -15.21 -9.45
CA GLU A 279 -11.94 -14.55 -8.81
C GLU A 279 -12.64 -15.44 -7.79
N GLY A 280 -13.05 -14.88 -6.67
CA GLY A 280 -14.18 -15.36 -5.88
C GLY A 280 -15.50 -14.86 -6.45
N THR A 281 -16.54 -14.86 -5.65
CA THR A 281 -17.85 -14.27 -6.00
C THR A 281 -18.21 -13.17 -5.01
N ALA A 282 -19.19 -12.34 -5.35
CA ALA A 282 -19.69 -11.33 -4.41
C ALA A 282 -20.25 -11.95 -3.12
N ASP A 283 -20.74 -13.21 -3.19
CA ASP A 283 -21.31 -13.94 -2.05
C ASP A 283 -20.26 -14.72 -1.24
N GLY A 284 -19.01 -14.78 -1.71
CA GLY A 284 -17.95 -15.51 -1.01
C GLY A 284 -16.58 -15.31 -1.61
N ARG A 285 -15.69 -14.72 -0.82
CA ARG A 285 -14.31 -14.39 -1.18
C ARG A 285 -13.38 -15.57 -0.94
N ALA A 286 -12.60 -15.92 -1.96
CA ALA A 286 -11.50 -16.88 -1.85
C ALA A 286 -10.18 -16.17 -1.47
N HIS A 287 -9.03 -16.80 -1.67
CA HIS A 287 -7.72 -16.20 -1.44
C HIS A 287 -6.64 -16.76 -2.37
N ILE A 288 -5.47 -16.08 -2.44
CA ILE A 288 -4.27 -16.60 -3.08
C ILE A 288 -3.14 -16.66 -2.06
N PHE A 289 -2.66 -17.88 -1.77
CA PHE A 289 -1.58 -18.14 -0.83
C PHE A 289 -0.39 -18.77 -1.55
N ILE A 290 0.76 -18.10 -1.50
CA ILE A 290 1.97 -18.52 -2.20
C ILE A 290 3.06 -18.81 -1.17
N ARG A 291 3.36 -20.09 -0.98
CA ARG A 291 4.49 -20.58 -0.18
C ARG A 291 5.38 -21.45 -1.05
N SER A 292 6.03 -20.81 -2.00
CA SER A 292 6.85 -21.48 -3.00
C SER A 292 8.32 -21.14 -2.89
N ARG A 293 9.16 -22.10 -3.24
CA ARG A 293 10.61 -21.94 -3.37
C ARG A 293 11.04 -21.44 -4.77
N ARG A 294 10.07 -21.05 -5.61
CA ARG A 294 10.31 -20.57 -6.97
C ARG A 294 9.68 -19.20 -7.18
N PRO A 295 10.30 -18.35 -8.01
CA PRO A 295 9.71 -17.07 -8.38
C PRO A 295 8.41 -17.26 -9.16
N GLN A 296 7.48 -16.33 -8.97
CA GLN A 296 6.18 -16.30 -9.61
C GLN A 296 6.13 -15.22 -10.69
N SER A 297 5.29 -15.42 -11.71
CA SER A 297 5.05 -14.45 -12.77
C SER A 297 3.55 -14.22 -12.93
N LEU A 298 3.08 -13.02 -12.55
CA LEU A 298 1.70 -12.59 -12.70
C LEU A 298 1.71 -11.27 -13.45
N ARG A 299 1.21 -11.27 -14.69
CA ARG A 299 1.22 -10.08 -15.54
C ARG A 299 -0.16 -9.82 -16.11
N SER A 300 -0.57 -8.56 -16.11
CA SER A 300 -1.85 -8.13 -16.70
C SER A 300 -3.02 -9.04 -16.31
N THR A 301 -3.14 -9.35 -15.02
CA THR A 301 -4.16 -10.25 -14.44
C THR A 301 -5.09 -9.46 -13.55
N ALA A 302 -6.39 -9.76 -13.59
CA ALA A 302 -7.38 -9.26 -12.62
C ALA A 302 -7.58 -10.26 -11.49
N ILE A 303 -7.67 -9.75 -10.27
CA ILE A 303 -7.99 -10.50 -9.08
C ILE A 303 -9.16 -9.79 -8.41
N ARG A 304 -10.22 -10.55 -8.13
CA ARG A 304 -11.47 -9.97 -7.67
C ARG A 304 -12.15 -10.85 -6.62
N HIS A 305 -12.82 -10.23 -5.66
CA HIS A 305 -13.53 -10.95 -4.59
C HIS A 305 -12.63 -11.98 -3.90
N MET A 306 -11.47 -11.50 -3.45
CA MET A 306 -10.52 -12.29 -2.68
C MET A 306 -10.34 -11.67 -1.29
N GLY A 307 -9.66 -12.38 -0.37
CA GLY A 307 -9.50 -11.92 1.00
C GLY A 307 -10.81 -12.04 1.79
N PRO A 308 -11.11 -13.22 2.35
CA PRO A 308 -12.34 -13.45 3.11
C PRO A 308 -12.41 -12.56 4.36
N ARG A 309 -13.63 -12.19 4.74
CA ARG A 309 -13.95 -11.45 5.96
C ARG A 309 -14.88 -12.29 6.84
N GLN A 310 -14.68 -12.19 8.14
CA GLN A 310 -15.56 -12.83 9.11
C GLN A 310 -16.14 -11.77 10.04
N PRO A 311 -17.46 -11.76 10.27
CA PRO A 311 -18.04 -10.95 11.31
C PRO A 311 -17.43 -11.38 12.64
N ASP A 312 -16.81 -10.46 13.36
CA ASP A 312 -16.27 -10.69 14.68
C ASP A 312 -16.64 -9.51 15.58
N GLU A 313 -17.04 -9.80 16.83
CA GLU A 313 -17.19 -8.79 17.86
C GLU A 313 -15.84 -8.24 18.34
N SER A 314 -14.75 -8.94 18.01
CA SER A 314 -13.38 -8.53 18.27
C SER A 314 -12.83 -7.59 17.20
N ALA A 315 -11.63 -7.10 17.41
CA ALA A 315 -11.06 -6.05 16.57
C ALA A 315 -10.60 -6.47 15.15
N THR A 316 -10.84 -7.69 14.69
CA THR A 316 -10.30 -8.17 13.40
C THR A 316 -11.36 -8.88 12.57
N THR A 317 -11.61 -8.42 11.34
CA THR A 317 -12.58 -9.05 10.43
C THR A 317 -11.92 -9.79 9.28
N PHE A 318 -10.67 -9.54 8.96
CA PHE A 318 -9.96 -10.33 7.95
C PHE A 318 -9.52 -11.69 8.51
N VAL A 319 -9.40 -12.68 7.63
CA VAL A 319 -8.89 -14.00 8.00
C VAL A 319 -7.36 -14.00 7.88
N PRO A 320 -6.60 -14.18 8.97
CA PRO A 320 -5.15 -14.13 8.94
C PRO A 320 -4.54 -15.05 7.87
N GLY A 321 -3.65 -14.49 7.05
CA GLY A 321 -2.96 -15.22 5.99
C GLY A 321 -3.78 -15.48 4.72
N ARG A 322 -5.05 -15.06 4.63
CA ARG A 322 -5.94 -15.28 3.49
C ARG A 322 -6.28 -13.95 2.81
N TYR A 323 -5.43 -13.52 1.87
CA TYR A 323 -5.44 -12.19 1.26
C TYR A 323 -5.63 -12.26 -0.26
N GLY A 324 -5.63 -11.10 -0.92
CA GLY A 324 -5.72 -10.99 -2.36
C GLY A 324 -4.60 -11.73 -3.08
N ILE A 325 -3.35 -11.35 -2.84
CA ILE A 325 -2.13 -12.11 -3.15
C ILE A 325 -1.25 -12.12 -1.91
N HIS A 326 -0.88 -13.30 -1.43
CA HIS A 326 -0.04 -13.45 -0.26
C HIS A 326 1.20 -14.31 -0.56
N PHE A 327 2.36 -13.68 -0.72
CA PHE A 327 3.64 -14.38 -0.63
C PHE A 327 3.94 -14.61 0.85
N HIS A 328 3.85 -15.87 1.28
CA HIS A 328 3.94 -16.24 2.69
C HIS A 328 5.21 -17.02 2.99
N MET A 329 6.12 -16.43 3.73
CA MET A 329 7.35 -17.06 4.23
C MET A 329 8.15 -17.77 3.13
N CYS A 330 8.22 -17.18 1.94
CA CYS A 330 8.99 -17.71 0.82
C CYS A 330 10.50 -17.53 0.98
N GLY A 331 10.94 -16.65 1.89
CA GLY A 331 12.34 -16.29 2.04
C GLY A 331 12.96 -15.85 0.70
N ASN A 332 14.09 -16.44 0.33
CA ASN A 332 14.73 -16.18 -0.96
C ASN A 332 14.08 -16.93 -2.14
N GLY A 333 13.15 -17.83 -1.91
CA GLY A 333 12.42 -18.54 -2.97
C GLY A 333 11.57 -17.61 -3.82
N SER A 334 11.11 -16.50 -3.27
CA SER A 334 10.36 -15.48 -4.01
C SER A 334 11.23 -14.53 -4.83
N ARG A 335 12.57 -14.52 -4.69
CA ARG A 335 13.43 -13.60 -5.45
C ARG A 335 13.25 -13.74 -6.94
N GLY A 336 13.00 -12.60 -7.60
CA GLY A 336 12.69 -12.54 -9.02
C GLY A 336 11.22 -12.77 -9.35
N SER A 337 10.34 -12.88 -8.36
CA SER A 337 8.90 -12.82 -8.59
C SER A 337 8.51 -11.45 -9.14
N LEU A 338 7.69 -11.47 -10.20
CA LEU A 338 7.20 -10.28 -10.87
C LEU A 338 5.68 -10.30 -10.90
N VAL A 339 5.10 -9.27 -10.29
CA VAL A 339 3.68 -8.94 -10.32
C VAL A 339 3.56 -7.61 -11.05
N GLU A 340 3.08 -7.64 -12.30
CA GLU A 340 3.14 -6.47 -13.21
C GLU A 340 1.80 -6.22 -13.88
N GLY A 341 1.29 -5.00 -13.79
CA GLY A 341 0.00 -4.61 -14.37
C GLY A 341 -1.19 -5.40 -13.80
N VAL A 342 -1.02 -5.98 -12.62
CA VAL A 342 -2.06 -6.71 -11.92
C VAL A 342 -3.02 -5.73 -11.25
N VAL A 343 -4.31 -6.01 -11.38
CA VAL A 343 -5.37 -5.25 -10.71
C VAL A 343 -6.03 -6.15 -9.68
N ILE A 344 -6.03 -5.72 -8.42
CA ILE A 344 -6.81 -6.34 -7.35
C ILE A 344 -7.94 -5.37 -6.99
N ARG A 345 -9.17 -5.87 -6.95
CA ARG A 345 -10.33 -5.05 -6.62
C ARG A 345 -11.45 -5.80 -5.89
N ASP A 346 -12.30 -5.06 -5.25
CA ASP A 346 -13.44 -5.61 -4.49
C ASP A 346 -12.96 -6.65 -3.47
N THR A 347 -11.86 -6.35 -2.76
CA THR A 347 -11.17 -7.30 -1.86
C THR A 347 -11.61 -7.08 -0.42
N GLY A 348 -11.90 -8.17 0.29
CA GLY A 348 -12.34 -8.11 1.69
C GLY A 348 -11.20 -8.00 2.71
N SER A 349 -9.95 -8.01 2.28
CA SER A 349 -8.76 -7.93 3.13
C SER A 349 -7.61 -7.30 2.37
N HIS A 350 -6.36 -7.41 2.87
CA HIS A 350 -5.16 -6.90 2.20
C HIS A 350 -5.06 -7.36 0.75
N ALA A 351 -4.61 -6.47 -0.16
CA ALA A 351 -4.55 -6.81 -1.57
C ALA A 351 -3.23 -7.50 -1.95
N PHE A 352 -2.09 -6.84 -1.77
CA PHE A 352 -0.76 -7.31 -2.13
C PHE A 352 0.10 -7.48 -0.89
N VAL A 353 0.52 -8.71 -0.59
CA VAL A 353 1.25 -9.02 0.65
C VAL A 353 2.53 -9.79 0.36
N ALA A 354 3.66 -9.29 0.86
CA ALA A 354 4.96 -9.95 0.81
C ALA A 354 5.47 -10.21 2.24
N HIS A 355 4.91 -11.24 2.90
CA HIS A 355 5.27 -11.64 4.27
C HIS A 355 6.50 -12.54 4.29
N LEU A 356 7.57 -12.12 4.95
CA LEU A 356 8.84 -12.85 5.05
C LEU A 356 9.29 -13.41 3.69
N SER A 357 9.13 -12.59 2.63
CA SER A 357 9.35 -13.00 1.24
C SER A 357 10.18 -11.94 0.53
N ASN A 358 11.35 -12.32 0.04
CA ASN A 358 12.36 -11.41 -0.47
C ASN A 358 12.27 -11.21 -1.99
N GLY A 359 12.66 -10.02 -2.47
CA GLY A 359 12.88 -9.75 -3.88
C GLY A 359 11.64 -9.86 -4.76
N VAL A 360 10.47 -9.52 -4.23
CA VAL A 360 9.23 -9.44 -4.99
C VAL A 360 9.09 -8.04 -5.59
N THR A 361 8.87 -7.97 -6.89
CA THR A 361 8.60 -6.71 -7.60
C THR A 361 7.11 -6.60 -7.93
N PHE A 362 6.48 -5.54 -7.45
CA PHE A 362 5.16 -5.09 -7.85
C PHE A 362 5.36 -3.85 -8.74
N ARG A 363 4.92 -3.94 -10.00
CA ARG A 363 5.06 -2.87 -10.98
C ARG A 363 3.75 -2.58 -11.68
N ASP A 364 3.43 -1.30 -11.87
CA ASP A 364 2.19 -0.87 -12.52
C ASP A 364 0.93 -1.57 -11.97
N CYS A 365 0.94 -1.95 -10.68
CA CYS A 365 -0.16 -2.63 -10.03
C CYS A 365 -1.18 -1.65 -9.47
N VAL A 366 -2.44 -2.07 -9.45
CA VAL A 366 -3.55 -1.28 -8.91
C VAL A 366 -4.30 -2.11 -7.87
N SER A 367 -4.46 -1.55 -6.67
CA SER A 367 -5.48 -1.96 -5.70
C SER A 367 -6.59 -0.93 -5.71
N HIS A 368 -7.84 -1.38 -5.85
CA HIS A 368 -9.01 -0.50 -5.79
C HIS A 368 -10.15 -1.15 -5.03
N ASP A 369 -10.77 -0.39 -4.13
CA ASP A 369 -11.88 -0.87 -3.29
C ASP A 369 -11.45 -2.10 -2.49
N THR A 370 -10.48 -1.89 -1.62
CA THR A 370 -9.83 -2.91 -0.82
C THR A 370 -10.08 -2.61 0.65
N PHE A 371 -10.51 -3.60 1.41
CA PHE A 371 -10.46 -3.50 2.86
C PHE A 371 -9.04 -3.80 3.35
N GLU A 372 -8.64 -3.19 4.47
CA GLU A 372 -7.30 -3.29 5.07
C GLU A 372 -6.19 -2.74 4.14
N ASP A 373 -4.91 -2.82 4.54
CA ASP A 373 -3.82 -2.24 3.76
C ASP A 373 -3.76 -2.76 2.33
N ALA A 374 -3.62 -1.87 1.35
CA ALA A 374 -3.54 -2.30 -0.04
C ALA A 374 -2.23 -3.01 -0.37
N TYR A 375 -1.10 -2.50 0.14
CA TYR A 375 0.23 -3.12 0.04
C TYR A 375 0.78 -3.33 1.43
N TRP A 376 0.92 -4.59 1.83
CA TRP A 376 1.28 -4.96 3.19
C TRP A 376 2.36 -6.03 3.23
N TRP A 377 2.95 -6.26 4.39
CA TRP A 377 3.99 -7.25 4.60
C TRP A 377 3.69 -8.22 5.77
N ASP A 378 2.42 -8.24 6.20
CA ASP A 378 1.86 -9.16 7.20
C ASP A 378 2.59 -9.09 8.55
N GLN A 379 2.68 -7.89 9.09
CA GLN A 379 3.22 -7.72 10.43
C GLN A 379 2.64 -6.47 11.08
N ALA A 380 2.12 -6.64 12.29
CA ALA A 380 1.63 -5.49 13.05
C ALA A 380 2.77 -4.48 13.28
N PRO A 381 2.55 -3.19 13.06
CA PRO A 381 3.58 -2.17 13.15
C PRO A 381 4.28 -2.11 14.51
N ASP A 382 3.58 -2.48 15.58
CA ASP A 382 4.02 -2.38 16.97
C ASP A 382 4.74 -3.62 17.52
N THR A 383 4.83 -4.70 16.75
CA THR A 383 5.48 -5.92 17.22
C THR A 383 7.00 -5.85 17.07
N ARG A 384 7.68 -5.47 18.13
CA ARG A 384 9.14 -5.48 18.24
C ARG A 384 9.76 -6.88 18.13
N SER A 385 8.98 -7.93 18.23
CA SER A 385 9.38 -9.34 18.20
C SER A 385 9.21 -10.01 16.85
N ALA A 386 9.12 -9.22 15.81
CA ALA A 386 8.87 -9.70 14.46
C ALA A 386 10.00 -10.57 13.93
N GLY A 387 9.65 -11.60 13.20
CA GLY A 387 10.57 -12.42 12.42
C GLY A 387 11.40 -11.63 11.41
N PRO A 388 12.23 -12.30 10.60
CA PRO A 388 13.08 -11.62 9.63
C PRO A 388 12.26 -10.73 8.69
N PRO A 389 12.78 -9.56 8.31
CA PRO A 389 12.09 -8.63 7.43
C PRO A 389 11.97 -9.17 6.00
N SER A 390 11.15 -8.53 5.16
CA SER A 390 11.12 -8.75 3.71
C SER A 390 12.08 -7.80 3.02
N ASP A 391 13.13 -8.33 2.42
CA ASP A 391 14.19 -7.56 1.75
C ASP A 391 13.97 -7.44 0.24
N GLY A 392 14.41 -6.33 -0.34
CA GLY A 392 14.39 -6.14 -1.79
C GLY A 392 13.00 -6.08 -2.41
N ILE A 393 12.01 -5.62 -1.65
CA ILE A 393 10.67 -5.36 -2.15
C ILE A 393 10.68 -4.11 -3.02
N VAL A 394 10.04 -4.18 -4.17
CA VAL A 394 9.93 -3.04 -5.09
C VAL A 394 8.47 -2.74 -5.35
N TYR A 395 8.05 -1.53 -5.00
CA TYR A 395 6.81 -0.91 -5.47
C TYR A 395 7.19 0.15 -6.52
N ASP A 396 6.81 -0.09 -7.76
CA ASP A 396 7.17 0.73 -8.92
C ASP A 396 5.90 1.12 -9.67
N ARG A 397 5.52 2.41 -9.66
CA ARG A 397 4.30 2.92 -10.30
C ARG A 397 3.01 2.21 -9.85
N CYS A 398 2.91 1.86 -8.58
CA CYS A 398 1.75 1.19 -8.01
C CYS A 398 0.72 2.20 -7.48
N VAL A 399 -0.56 1.81 -7.48
CA VAL A 399 -1.66 2.63 -6.97
C VAL A 399 -2.42 1.88 -5.89
N ALA A 400 -2.59 2.52 -4.73
CA ALA A 400 -3.54 2.18 -3.69
C ALA A 400 -4.70 3.18 -3.77
N SER A 401 -5.89 2.71 -4.10
CA SER A 401 -7.08 3.53 -4.36
C SER A 401 -8.26 3.00 -3.58
N LEU A 402 -8.91 3.86 -2.82
CA LEU A 402 -10.06 3.52 -1.97
C LEU A 402 -9.74 2.34 -1.04
N VAL A 403 -8.92 2.61 -0.04
CA VAL A 403 -8.54 1.64 1.00
C VAL A 403 -9.45 1.83 2.19
N LYS A 404 -10.25 0.80 2.50
CA LYS A 404 -11.34 0.86 3.47
C LYS A 404 -11.02 0.09 4.74
N HIS A 405 -11.65 0.49 5.82
CA HIS A 405 -11.58 -0.19 7.11
C HIS A 405 -12.98 -0.31 7.71
N ASP A 406 -13.35 -1.50 8.20
CA ASP A 406 -14.67 -1.77 8.77
C ASP A 406 -14.57 -2.73 9.97
N PRO A 407 -15.15 -2.37 11.10
CA PRO A 407 -15.55 -1.05 11.52
C PRO A 407 -14.35 -0.12 11.73
N PRO A 408 -14.54 1.20 11.69
CA PRO A 408 -13.45 2.17 11.54
C PRO A 408 -12.45 2.26 12.69
N GLU A 409 -12.63 1.59 13.80
CA GLU A 409 -11.82 1.84 15.00
C GLU A 409 -11.27 0.54 15.59
N ARG A 410 -10.21 0.00 14.99
CA ARG A 410 -9.60 -1.24 15.46
C ARG A 410 -8.22 -1.12 16.04
N GLY A 411 -7.75 0.08 16.29
CA GLY A 411 -6.51 0.34 17.00
C GLY A 411 -5.23 0.05 16.23
N TYR A 412 -5.28 -0.22 14.91
CA TYR A 412 -4.11 -0.21 14.08
C TYR A 412 -4.20 0.84 12.96
N ARG A 413 -3.04 1.25 12.47
CA ARG A 413 -2.91 2.29 11.45
C ARG A 413 -3.13 1.69 10.07
N LEU A 414 -4.15 2.14 9.37
CA LEU A 414 -4.44 1.72 8.00
C LEU A 414 -3.54 2.44 7.01
N ALA A 415 -3.04 1.74 6.01
CA ALA A 415 -2.16 2.31 5.01
C ALA A 415 -2.53 1.94 3.56
N GLY A 416 -2.27 2.87 2.63
CA GLY A 416 -2.17 2.52 1.23
C GLY A 416 -0.97 1.61 1.00
N PHE A 417 0.18 2.01 1.54
CA PHE A 417 1.43 1.25 1.52
C PHE A 417 2.00 1.15 2.93
N ALA A 418 1.87 0.00 3.57
CA ALA A 418 2.59 -0.33 4.80
C ALA A 418 3.99 -0.83 4.43
N LEU A 419 5.01 -0.03 4.72
CA LEU A 419 6.37 -0.31 4.28
C LEU A 419 7.06 -1.32 5.19
N SER A 420 7.71 -2.32 4.59
CA SER A 420 8.45 -3.38 5.29
C SER A 420 9.70 -2.85 5.99
N ARG A 421 10.12 -3.52 7.05
CA ARG A 421 11.37 -3.25 7.78
C ARG A 421 12.63 -3.74 7.07
N GLY A 422 12.53 -4.34 5.89
CA GLY A 422 13.66 -4.93 5.16
C GLY A 422 14.62 -3.91 4.56
N ARG A 423 15.67 -4.44 3.95
CA ARG A 423 16.74 -3.68 3.30
C ARG A 423 16.64 -3.76 1.78
N GLY A 424 17.13 -2.71 1.11
CA GLY A 424 17.12 -2.64 -0.36
C GLY A 424 15.72 -2.54 -0.96
N ASN A 425 14.76 -2.07 -0.17
CA ASN A 425 13.39 -1.86 -0.61
C ASN A 425 13.25 -0.54 -1.36
N VAL A 426 12.36 -0.49 -2.32
CA VAL A 426 12.13 0.66 -3.20
C VAL A 426 10.64 0.96 -3.31
N ALA A 427 10.25 2.21 -3.12
CA ALA A 427 8.95 2.76 -3.49
C ALA A 427 9.17 3.98 -4.38
N ARG A 428 8.77 3.91 -5.64
CA ARG A 428 8.90 5.02 -6.57
C ARG A 428 7.67 5.20 -7.43
N ASP A 429 7.34 6.47 -7.69
CA ASP A 429 6.22 6.88 -8.55
C ASP A 429 4.87 6.24 -8.16
N CYS A 430 4.71 5.87 -6.88
CA CYS A 430 3.50 5.26 -6.36
C CYS A 430 2.47 6.32 -5.94
N VAL A 431 1.19 5.95 -5.99
CA VAL A 431 0.08 6.82 -5.59
C VAL A 431 -0.76 6.14 -4.52
N ALA A 432 -1.07 6.87 -3.44
CA ALA A 432 -2.05 6.46 -2.43
C ALA A 432 -3.18 7.48 -2.36
N VAL A 433 -4.40 7.07 -2.66
CA VAL A 433 -5.57 7.95 -2.72
C VAL A 433 -6.78 7.34 -2.02
N GLY A 434 -7.36 8.09 -1.07
CA GLY A 434 -8.57 7.68 -0.37
C GLY A 434 -8.34 6.54 0.62
N VAL A 435 -7.28 6.61 1.42
CA VAL A 435 -7.09 5.73 2.57
C VAL A 435 -8.00 6.23 3.69
N GLN A 436 -8.98 5.43 4.04
CA GLN A 436 -9.95 5.72 5.10
C GLN A 436 -9.41 5.28 6.46
N GLY A 437 -9.84 5.91 7.53
CA GLY A 437 -9.46 5.51 8.89
C GLY A 437 -9.27 6.70 9.82
N ALA A 438 -9.30 6.44 11.12
CA ALA A 438 -9.37 7.48 12.15
C ALA A 438 -8.15 7.52 13.08
N THR A 439 -7.20 6.60 12.97
CA THR A 439 -6.04 6.51 13.86
C THR A 439 -4.75 6.47 13.06
N ASP A 440 -4.18 7.64 12.80
CA ASP A 440 -2.94 7.80 12.03
C ASP A 440 -2.93 7.06 10.67
N ALA A 441 -4.09 6.95 10.03
CA ALA A 441 -4.21 6.37 8.71
C ALA A 441 -3.39 7.16 7.69
N ALA A 442 -2.68 6.48 6.81
CA ALA A 442 -1.76 7.17 5.92
C ALA A 442 -1.72 6.58 4.50
N GLY A 443 -1.43 7.43 3.53
CA GLY A 443 -1.07 6.96 2.20
C GLY A 443 0.14 6.04 2.25
N PHE A 444 1.19 6.45 2.96
CA PHE A 444 2.41 5.67 3.20
C PHE A 444 2.72 5.62 4.70
N LEU A 445 2.73 4.42 5.25
CA LEU A 445 3.09 4.16 6.63
C LEU A 445 4.53 3.67 6.71
N TRP A 446 5.38 4.42 7.41
CA TRP A 446 6.78 4.06 7.62
C TRP A 446 6.91 2.99 8.68
N PRO A 447 7.83 2.03 8.55
CA PRO A 447 7.98 0.96 9.53
C PRO A 447 8.44 1.50 10.89
N GLU A 448 7.81 1.01 11.95
CA GLU A 448 8.16 1.35 13.33
C GLU A 448 9.25 0.44 13.91
N GLY A 449 10.06 1.00 14.82
CA GLY A 449 11.04 0.26 15.62
C GLY A 449 12.01 -0.57 14.80
N SER A 450 12.32 -0.17 13.57
CA SER A 450 13.01 -1.02 12.63
C SER A 450 14.18 -0.35 11.93
N GLU A 451 15.07 -1.19 11.45
CA GLU A 451 16.22 -0.79 10.62
C GLU A 451 15.87 -0.63 9.12
N GLY A 452 14.61 -0.80 8.74
CA GLY A 452 14.20 -0.77 7.33
C GLY A 452 14.41 0.60 6.70
N VAL A 453 15.29 0.68 5.72
CA VAL A 453 15.53 1.87 4.92
C VAL A 453 15.00 1.64 3.51
N TRP A 454 14.13 2.55 3.07
CA TRP A 454 13.55 2.54 1.73
C TRP A 454 14.22 3.58 0.83
N THR A 455 14.46 3.22 -0.43
CA THR A 455 14.56 4.22 -1.49
C THR A 455 13.16 4.68 -1.81
N PHE A 456 12.83 5.93 -1.44
CA PHE A 456 11.48 6.48 -1.57
C PHE A 456 11.54 7.78 -2.36
N GLU A 457 10.90 7.79 -3.55
CA GLU A 457 10.93 8.94 -4.44
C GLU A 457 9.74 9.00 -5.40
N GLY A 458 9.35 10.21 -5.80
CA GLY A 458 8.33 10.44 -6.82
C GLY A 458 6.90 10.08 -6.40
N CYS A 459 6.68 9.71 -5.15
CA CYS A 459 5.38 9.23 -4.67
C CYS A 459 4.39 10.37 -4.40
N VAL A 460 3.10 10.04 -4.50
CA VAL A 460 1.99 10.98 -4.27
C VAL A 460 1.00 10.38 -3.30
N ALA A 461 0.51 11.18 -2.34
CA ALA A 461 -0.58 10.79 -1.45
C ALA A 461 -1.61 11.91 -1.33
N HIS A 462 -2.88 11.59 -1.60
CA HIS A 462 -3.92 12.62 -1.59
C HIS A 462 -5.29 12.08 -1.20
N ASN A 463 -6.13 12.98 -0.75
CA ASN A 463 -7.51 12.67 -0.37
C ASN A 463 -7.61 11.51 0.64
N ASN A 464 -6.59 11.35 1.50
CA ASN A 464 -6.63 10.39 2.59
C ASN A 464 -7.30 11.02 3.82
N ASP A 465 -7.95 10.20 4.64
CA ASP A 465 -8.69 10.68 5.81
C ASP A 465 -7.81 11.34 6.87
N GLU A 466 -6.52 10.98 6.92
CA GLU A 466 -5.60 11.62 7.85
C GLU A 466 -4.32 12.10 7.18
N HIS A 467 -3.36 11.23 6.88
CA HIS A 467 -2.02 11.65 6.49
C HIS A 467 -1.61 11.21 5.10
N GLY A 468 -0.78 12.00 4.43
CA GLY A 468 -0.08 11.55 3.24
C GLY A 468 1.03 10.56 3.59
N ILE A 469 1.93 10.94 4.51
CA ILE A 469 2.93 10.07 5.13
C ILE A 469 2.77 10.11 6.64
N PHE A 470 2.86 8.96 7.26
CA PHE A 470 3.01 8.84 8.71
C PHE A 470 4.31 8.10 9.05
N THR A 471 5.11 8.71 9.93
CA THR A 471 6.30 8.08 10.50
C THR A 471 6.20 8.09 12.01
N TRP A 472 6.62 7.03 12.66
CA TRP A 472 6.65 6.92 14.11
C TRP A 472 8.06 6.56 14.61
N GLN A 473 8.16 5.89 15.74
CA GLN A 473 9.41 5.48 16.35
C GLN A 473 10.28 4.66 15.39
N ASN A 474 11.46 5.14 15.05
CA ASN A 474 12.38 4.46 14.17
C ASN A 474 13.79 4.35 14.77
N THR A 475 14.72 3.71 14.06
CA THR A 475 16.09 3.50 14.53
C THR A 475 17.01 4.68 14.19
N ALA A 476 18.28 4.57 14.59
CA ALA A 476 19.33 5.56 14.34
C ALA A 476 19.73 5.72 12.86
N LEU A 477 19.18 4.91 11.95
CA LEU A 477 19.49 5.01 10.52
C LEU A 477 18.85 6.24 9.91
N VAL A 478 19.58 6.89 8.99
CA VAL A 478 19.05 8.05 8.27
C VAL A 478 18.06 7.60 7.19
N HIS A 479 16.83 8.05 7.33
CA HIS A 479 15.78 7.84 6.33
C HIS A 479 15.64 9.08 5.45
N THR A 480 15.63 8.88 4.13
CA THR A 480 15.45 9.98 3.16
C THR A 480 14.16 9.78 2.38
N ILE A 481 13.30 10.79 2.45
CA ILE A 481 12.06 10.89 1.69
C ILE A 481 12.25 12.01 0.68
N ARG A 482 12.12 11.69 -0.61
CA ARG A 482 12.46 12.59 -1.70
C ARG A 482 11.34 12.68 -2.73
N ASP A 483 11.15 13.89 -3.29
CA ASP A 483 10.22 14.15 -4.39
C ASP A 483 8.79 13.65 -4.12
N PHE A 484 8.29 13.87 -2.91
CA PHE A 484 6.95 13.49 -2.51
C PHE A 484 5.97 14.65 -2.67
N VAL A 485 4.75 14.33 -3.07
CA VAL A 485 3.62 15.27 -3.10
C VAL A 485 2.49 14.79 -2.20
N GLY A 486 2.11 15.62 -1.22
CA GLY A 486 0.95 15.37 -0.35
C GLY A 486 -0.09 16.47 -0.52
N TYR A 487 -1.30 16.17 -1.03
CA TYR A 487 -2.32 17.19 -1.17
C TYR A 487 -3.70 16.73 -0.75
N HIS A 488 -4.50 17.67 -0.23
CA HIS A 488 -5.90 17.47 0.19
C HIS A 488 -6.12 16.31 1.17
N ASN A 489 -5.09 15.90 1.92
CA ASN A 489 -5.28 14.98 3.04
C ASN A 489 -6.01 15.72 4.17
N ALA A 490 -6.88 15.02 4.91
CA ALA A 490 -7.76 15.68 5.88
C ALA A 490 -7.03 16.15 7.14
N VAL A 491 -5.88 15.57 7.47
CA VAL A 491 -5.04 16.04 8.58
C VAL A 491 -3.75 16.64 8.05
N ALA A 492 -2.77 15.84 7.65
CA ALA A 492 -1.46 16.38 7.29
C ALA A 492 -0.89 15.77 6.00
N GLY A 493 -0.08 16.56 5.28
CA GLY A 493 0.75 16.03 4.21
C GLY A 493 1.79 15.06 4.74
N ILE A 494 2.44 15.41 5.85
CA ILE A 494 3.39 14.58 6.60
C ILE A 494 3.09 14.68 8.09
N SER A 495 2.98 13.55 8.77
CA SER A 495 3.03 13.45 10.22
C SER A 495 4.32 12.74 10.62
N HIS A 496 5.27 13.49 11.19
CA HIS A 496 6.53 12.95 11.67
C HIS A 496 6.44 12.65 13.16
N GLY A 497 6.62 11.38 13.50
CA GLY A 497 6.32 10.79 14.78
C GLY A 497 7.22 11.12 15.95
N ALA A 498 6.99 10.43 17.04
CA ALA A 498 7.25 10.78 18.43
C ALA A 498 8.72 10.97 18.86
N TYR A 499 9.70 10.69 18.02
CA TYR A 499 11.11 10.81 18.40
C TYR A 499 11.90 11.54 17.33
N GLN A 500 12.88 12.29 17.75
CA GLN A 500 13.80 12.96 16.84
C GLN A 500 14.71 11.93 16.12
N ASN A 501 14.09 11.16 15.26
CA ASN A 501 14.80 10.21 14.41
C ASN A 501 15.56 10.95 13.30
N PRO A 502 16.63 10.38 12.76
CA PRO A 502 17.38 10.98 11.67
C PRO A 502 16.64 10.84 10.34
N TYR A 503 15.80 11.81 10.04
CA TYR A 503 15.04 11.91 8.79
C TYR A 503 15.46 13.12 7.96
N VAL A 504 15.54 12.90 6.65
CA VAL A 504 15.75 13.95 5.66
C VAL A 504 14.59 13.94 4.68
N TYR A 505 13.77 14.97 4.76
CA TYR A 505 12.69 15.27 3.82
C TYR A 505 13.21 16.32 2.83
N ARG A 506 13.24 16.01 1.54
CA ARG A 506 13.80 16.93 0.55
C ARG A 506 13.03 16.95 -0.76
N ASP A 507 12.94 18.16 -1.34
CA ASP A 507 12.31 18.38 -2.63
C ASP A 507 10.82 17.97 -2.64
N LEU A 508 10.07 18.35 -1.60
CA LEU A 508 8.68 17.97 -1.40
C LEU A 508 7.70 19.11 -1.67
N SER A 509 6.47 18.75 -2.04
CA SER A 509 5.38 19.68 -2.21
C SER A 509 4.16 19.25 -1.41
N LEU A 510 3.66 20.12 -0.53
CA LEU A 510 2.50 19.86 0.30
C LEU A 510 1.47 20.96 0.03
N TYR A 511 0.26 20.56 -0.42
CA TYR A 511 -0.74 21.51 -0.89
C TYR A 511 -2.12 21.26 -0.28
N GLY A 512 -2.71 22.26 0.34
CA GLY A 512 -4.10 22.27 0.80
C GLY A 512 -4.51 21.12 1.74
N ASN A 513 -3.57 20.54 2.50
CA ASN A 513 -3.89 19.59 3.55
C ASN A 513 -4.63 20.30 4.69
N ALA A 514 -5.73 19.72 5.20
CA ALA A 514 -6.70 20.54 5.93
C ALA A 514 -6.20 21.08 7.25
N TYR A 515 -5.49 20.29 8.06
CA TYR A 515 -4.97 20.75 9.33
C TYR A 515 -3.57 21.35 9.17
N ALA A 516 -2.59 20.60 8.62
CA ALA A 516 -1.24 21.08 8.43
C ALA A 516 -0.54 20.50 7.20
N GLY A 517 0.41 21.23 6.63
CA GLY A 517 1.34 20.64 5.68
C GLY A 517 2.22 19.60 6.37
N VAL A 518 2.86 19.97 7.48
CA VAL A 518 3.73 19.10 8.29
C VAL A 518 3.30 19.15 9.75
N VAL A 519 3.15 17.99 10.37
CA VAL A 519 3.08 17.83 11.82
C VAL A 519 4.40 17.23 12.30
N VAL A 520 5.03 17.85 13.29
CA VAL A 520 6.27 17.36 13.90
C VAL A 520 6.00 17.10 15.38
N HIS A 521 6.15 15.84 15.78
CA HIS A 521 6.21 15.50 17.19
C HIS A 521 7.66 15.64 17.65
N ALA A 522 7.98 16.79 18.22
CA ALA A 522 9.35 17.16 18.55
C ALA A 522 9.82 16.50 19.86
N ILE A 523 10.05 15.22 19.84
CA ILE A 523 10.60 14.47 20.96
C ILE A 523 12.01 14.01 20.62
N SER A 524 12.94 14.24 21.55
CA SER A 524 14.29 13.71 21.42
C SER A 524 14.31 12.23 21.73
N ASN A 525 14.93 11.44 20.85
CA ASN A 525 15.29 10.07 21.14
C ASN A 525 16.72 10.04 21.70
N ALA A 526 16.87 9.71 22.98
CA ALA A 526 18.17 9.61 23.64
C ALA A 526 19.03 8.49 23.04
N GLU A 527 18.40 7.43 22.51
CA GLU A 527 19.09 6.27 21.95
C GLU A 527 19.56 6.51 20.51
N ALA A 528 18.87 7.38 19.77
CA ALA A 528 19.16 7.64 18.38
C ALA A 528 18.99 9.15 18.03
N PRO A 529 19.75 10.05 18.65
CA PRO A 529 19.65 11.46 18.34
C PRO A 529 20.14 11.70 16.92
N GLY A 530 19.26 12.14 16.04
CA GLY A 530 19.58 12.45 14.66
C GLY A 530 19.00 13.78 14.21
N PRO A 531 19.52 14.36 13.11
CA PRO A 531 18.93 15.55 12.53
C PRO A 531 17.57 15.23 11.94
N LEU A 532 16.59 16.06 12.22
CA LEU A 532 15.35 16.12 11.47
C LEU A 532 15.47 17.31 10.51
N THR A 533 15.55 17.02 9.23
CA THR A 533 15.82 18.03 8.21
C THR A 533 14.73 18.05 7.15
N PHE A 534 14.22 19.24 6.89
CA PHE A 534 13.33 19.54 5.77
C PHE A 534 14.07 20.50 4.82
N ALA A 535 14.34 20.05 3.60
CA ALA A 535 15.07 20.81 2.61
C ALA A 535 14.24 21.00 1.32
N ASN A 536 14.15 22.23 0.83
CA ASN A 536 13.44 22.58 -0.41
C ASN A 536 11.95 22.16 -0.40
N LEU A 537 11.27 22.30 0.75
CA LEU A 537 9.84 22.09 0.82
C LEU A 537 9.08 23.27 0.28
N THR A 538 8.05 23.02 -0.51
CA THR A 538 6.97 23.96 -0.77
C THR A 538 5.75 23.52 0.02
N VAL A 539 5.29 24.35 0.95
CA VAL A 539 4.08 24.13 1.73
C VAL A 539 3.12 25.26 1.43
N ASP A 540 2.07 24.96 0.67
CA ASP A 540 1.01 25.90 0.35
C ASP A 540 -0.31 25.40 0.94
N GLY A 541 -0.83 26.13 1.91
CA GLY A 541 -2.10 25.82 2.56
C GLY A 541 -3.32 26.06 1.68
N ALA A 542 -3.17 26.78 0.54
CA ALA A 542 -4.24 27.11 -0.38
C ALA A 542 -5.45 27.81 0.30
N GLY A 543 -5.25 28.52 1.42
CA GLY A 543 -6.32 29.06 2.26
C GLY A 543 -7.16 28.00 2.98
N ARG A 544 -6.80 26.71 2.89
CA ARG A 544 -7.47 25.58 3.50
C ARG A 544 -6.77 25.12 4.79
N SER A 545 -5.46 24.97 4.76
CA SER A 545 -4.68 24.50 5.91
C SER A 545 -4.78 25.46 7.08
N GLU A 546 -5.01 24.94 8.27
CA GLU A 546 -4.95 25.78 9.47
C GLU A 546 -3.52 26.30 9.70
N TYR A 547 -2.55 25.40 9.59
CA TYR A 547 -1.13 25.68 9.73
C TYR A 547 -0.34 25.11 8.54
N LEU A 548 0.88 25.58 8.34
CA LEU A 548 1.81 24.98 7.38
C LEU A 548 2.73 23.98 8.07
N VAL A 549 3.21 24.32 9.26
CA VAL A 549 3.96 23.44 10.15
C VAL A 549 3.37 23.51 11.55
N VAL A 550 3.07 22.37 12.13
CA VAL A 550 2.66 22.24 13.53
C VAL A 550 3.73 21.48 14.29
N VAL A 551 4.14 22.03 15.41
CA VAL A 551 4.92 21.31 16.41
C VAL A 551 3.98 20.86 17.50
N ASP A 552 3.80 19.57 17.59
CA ASP A 552 3.02 18.91 18.61
C ASP A 552 3.95 18.11 19.54
N ARG A 553 3.61 18.03 20.81
CA ARG A 553 4.50 17.45 21.79
C ARG A 553 3.75 16.54 22.77
N HIS A 554 4.34 15.37 23.02
CA HIS A 554 3.72 14.37 23.87
C HIS A 554 4.55 13.87 25.05
N HIS A 555 5.85 14.22 25.20
CA HIS A 555 6.66 13.58 26.24
C HIS A 555 7.58 14.52 27.02
N PRO A 556 7.66 14.35 28.37
CA PRO A 556 8.36 15.29 29.24
C PRO A 556 9.86 15.07 29.42
N ALA A 557 10.50 14.07 28.85
CA ALA A 557 11.68 13.58 29.55
C ALA A 557 13.05 13.86 28.93
N VAL A 558 13.18 14.20 27.65
CA VAL A 558 14.52 14.26 27.02
C VAL A 558 14.76 15.57 26.28
N PRO A 559 15.83 16.31 26.59
CA PRO A 559 16.18 17.54 25.88
C PRO A 559 16.46 17.26 24.40
N VAL A 560 15.89 18.08 23.51
CA VAL A 560 16.22 18.03 22.07
C VAL A 560 17.68 18.41 21.89
N SER A 561 18.52 17.47 21.50
CA SER A 561 19.95 17.69 21.36
C SER A 561 20.35 18.31 20.02
N ARG A 562 19.47 18.27 19.02
CA ARG A 562 19.70 18.81 17.68
C ARG A 562 18.47 19.53 17.15
N PRO A 563 18.66 20.57 16.32
CA PRO A 563 17.53 21.32 15.80
C PRO A 563 16.75 20.51 14.75
N THR A 564 15.44 20.73 14.74
CA THR A 564 14.63 20.49 13.56
C THR A 564 14.87 21.64 12.58
N SER A 565 15.39 21.34 11.39
CA SER A 565 15.82 22.38 10.45
C SER A 565 15.00 22.39 9.17
N PHE A 566 14.60 23.59 8.76
CA PHE A 566 13.98 23.89 7.47
C PHE A 566 14.93 24.76 6.65
N THR A 567 15.34 24.30 5.49
CA THR A 567 16.31 25.00 4.65
C THR A 567 15.79 25.16 3.23
N GLY A 568 15.77 26.39 2.71
CA GLY A 568 15.30 26.69 1.36
C GLY A 568 13.82 26.44 1.13
N CYS A 569 13.02 26.41 2.20
CA CYS A 569 11.60 26.10 2.14
C CYS A 569 10.75 27.31 1.75
N SER A 570 9.57 27.07 1.20
CA SER A 570 8.57 28.09 0.87
C SER A 570 7.25 27.79 1.58
N PHE A 571 6.71 28.79 2.27
CA PHE A 571 5.52 28.69 3.09
C PHE A 571 4.48 29.73 2.66
N ALA A 572 3.24 29.31 2.35
CA ALA A 572 2.18 30.21 1.92
C ALA A 572 0.79 29.69 2.27
N GLY A 573 -0.20 30.58 2.35
CA GLY A 573 -1.61 30.25 2.29
C GLY A 573 -2.21 29.58 3.52
N ALA A 574 -1.62 29.70 4.70
CA ALA A 574 -2.23 29.22 5.94
C ALA A 574 -3.47 30.03 6.33
N ARG A 575 -4.46 29.40 6.92
CA ARG A 575 -5.67 30.03 7.41
C ARG A 575 -5.48 30.67 8.79
N LYS A 576 -4.66 30.06 9.66
CA LYS A 576 -4.35 30.59 11.00
C LYS A 576 -2.94 31.15 11.08
N ALA A 577 -1.92 30.30 10.86
CA ALA A 577 -0.52 30.73 10.92
C ALA A 577 0.40 29.80 10.15
N ALA A 578 1.55 30.30 9.73
CA ALA A 578 2.56 29.43 9.09
C ALA A 578 3.06 28.37 10.07
N PHE A 579 3.36 28.76 11.31
CA PHE A 579 3.86 27.86 12.34
C PHE A 579 2.95 27.90 13.56
N GLY A 580 2.58 26.71 14.07
CA GLY A 580 1.83 26.52 15.30
C GLY A 580 2.63 25.64 16.26
N TRP A 581 2.84 26.14 17.48
CA TRP A 581 3.32 25.31 18.60
C TRP A 581 2.13 25.00 19.48
N LEU A 582 1.68 23.74 19.42
CA LEU A 582 0.54 23.27 20.18
C LEU A 582 1.07 22.37 21.30
N TYR A 583 0.90 22.82 22.52
CA TYR A 583 1.14 21.99 23.68
C TYR A 583 -0.19 21.38 24.15
N GLN A 584 -0.21 20.07 24.15
CA GLN A 584 -1.29 19.32 24.75
C GLN A 584 -0.67 18.29 25.68
N GLY A 585 -0.59 18.59 26.96
CA GLY A 585 -0.12 17.62 27.92
C GLY A 585 -0.42 18.09 29.33
N GLU A 586 -1.02 17.23 30.12
CA GLU A 586 -1.20 17.39 31.56
C GLU A 586 0.12 17.19 32.34
N ASP A 587 1.20 16.74 31.67
CA ASP A 587 2.40 16.19 32.29
C ASP A 587 3.56 17.19 32.45
N GLY A 588 3.28 18.47 32.41
CA GLY A 588 4.27 19.50 32.76
C GLY A 588 5.23 19.90 31.63
N PRO A 589 6.18 20.80 31.89
CA PRO A 589 7.09 21.35 30.91
C PRO A 589 8.10 20.29 30.45
N SER A 590 8.09 20.01 29.18
CA SER A 590 9.03 19.09 28.56
C SER A 590 9.95 19.83 27.60
N ASN A 591 10.98 19.25 27.24
CA ASN A 591 12.00 19.45 26.21
C ASN A 591 12.17 20.85 25.61
N LEU A 592 13.40 21.29 25.61
CA LEU A 592 13.87 22.40 24.81
C LEU A 592 13.61 22.15 23.33
N GLU A 593 12.92 23.05 22.68
CA GLU A 593 12.71 23.02 21.24
C GLU A 593 13.76 23.88 20.57
N LEU A 594 14.42 23.30 19.59
CA LEU A 594 15.39 24.02 18.79
C LEU A 594 14.98 23.89 17.33
N PHE A 595 14.53 25.00 16.75
CA PHE A 595 14.14 25.10 15.36
C PHE A 595 15.10 26.02 14.60
N GLU A 596 15.49 25.59 13.41
CA GLU A 596 16.28 26.42 12.51
C GLU A 596 15.54 26.60 11.19
N LEU A 597 15.36 27.86 10.81
CA LEU A 597 14.77 28.28 9.54
C LEU A 597 15.85 29.01 8.74
N LYS A 598 16.34 28.37 7.66
CA LYS A 598 17.45 28.87 6.85
C LYS A 598 16.99 29.17 5.42
N SER A 599 17.16 30.41 4.97
CA SER A 599 16.83 30.81 3.58
C SER A 599 15.43 30.42 3.16
N CYS A 600 14.46 30.52 4.07
CA CYS A 600 13.06 30.21 3.81
C CYS A 600 12.30 31.43 3.30
N ARG A 601 11.27 31.20 2.49
CA ARG A 601 10.36 32.21 1.96
C ARG A 601 8.98 32.08 2.59
N TYR A 602 8.33 33.20 2.84
CA TYR A 602 7.04 33.24 3.52
C TYR A 602 6.09 34.18 2.79
N ARG A 603 4.84 33.85 2.71
CA ARG A 603 3.84 34.67 2.06
C ARG A 603 2.53 34.66 2.85
N GLY A 604 2.17 35.86 3.39
CA GLY A 604 0.84 36.11 3.92
C GLY A 604 0.45 35.31 5.16
N ASN A 605 1.39 34.95 6.03
CA ASN A 605 1.11 34.17 7.24
C ASN A 605 1.58 34.90 8.50
N GLU A 606 0.90 34.64 9.59
CA GLU A 606 1.31 35.09 10.92
C GLU A 606 2.03 33.97 11.66
N PHE A 607 3.02 34.37 12.46
CA PHE A 607 3.70 33.44 13.34
C PHE A 607 2.90 33.32 14.66
N TRP A 608 2.51 32.13 15.01
CA TRP A 608 1.75 31.87 16.22
C TRP A 608 2.54 30.97 17.18
N LEU A 609 2.61 31.41 18.45
CA LEU A 609 3.26 30.66 19.53
C LEU A 609 2.22 30.24 20.57
N SER A 610 2.14 28.96 20.87
CA SER A 610 1.30 28.49 21.97
C SER A 610 1.92 28.84 23.34
N HIS A 611 1.09 28.92 24.36
CA HIS A 611 1.53 29.14 25.74
C HIS A 611 2.38 28.01 26.32
N GLY A 612 2.46 26.88 25.65
CA GLY A 612 3.15 25.68 26.09
C GLY A 612 4.65 25.56 25.74
N ILE A 613 5.25 26.54 25.07
CA ILE A 613 6.68 26.49 24.76
C ILE A 613 7.50 26.52 26.05
N VAL A 614 8.39 25.57 26.21
CA VAL A 614 9.23 25.38 27.39
C VAL A 614 10.24 26.55 27.54
N PRO A 615 10.48 27.06 28.76
CA PRO A 615 11.56 27.98 29.02
C PRO A 615 12.90 27.42 28.50
N GLY A 616 13.64 28.27 27.79
CA GLY A 616 14.91 27.87 27.15
C GLY A 616 14.77 27.39 25.70
N SER A 617 13.56 27.13 25.20
CA SER A 617 13.34 26.87 23.78
C SER A 617 13.72 28.08 22.93
N GLU A 618 14.28 27.81 21.74
CA GLU A 618 14.64 28.89 20.81
C GLU A 618 14.35 28.52 19.36
N ILE A 619 14.01 29.54 18.58
CA ILE A 619 13.85 29.48 17.15
C ILE A 619 14.90 30.33 16.50
N ARG A 620 15.72 29.75 15.67
CA ARG A 620 16.77 30.45 14.91
C ARG A 620 16.31 30.63 13.47
N VAL A 621 16.27 31.90 13.06
CA VAL A 621 16.00 32.25 11.67
C VAL A 621 17.26 32.83 11.08
N SER A 622 17.79 32.23 10.04
CA SER A 622 18.93 32.74 9.30
C SER A 622 18.56 32.97 7.84
N ASP A 623 18.84 34.14 7.37
CA ASP A 623 18.60 34.58 6.01
C ASP A 623 19.85 35.25 5.46
N PRO A 624 20.37 34.85 4.27
CA PRO A 624 21.58 35.40 3.71
C PRO A 624 21.49 36.91 3.37
N VAL A 625 20.27 37.41 3.12
CA VAL A 625 20.04 38.83 2.76
C VAL A 625 19.78 39.69 4.00
N HIS A 626 19.00 39.18 4.96
CA HIS A 626 18.47 39.93 6.08
C HIS A 626 19.13 39.60 7.42
N GLY A 627 20.11 38.70 7.45
CA GLY A 627 20.84 38.29 8.65
C GLY A 627 20.07 37.32 9.54
N SER A 628 20.54 37.07 10.74
CA SER A 628 19.99 36.11 11.68
C SER A 628 19.13 36.73 12.78
N LEU A 629 18.07 36.05 13.16
CA LEU A 629 17.20 36.35 14.29
C LEU A 629 17.08 35.13 15.20
N VAL A 630 17.24 35.32 16.50
CA VAL A 630 17.01 34.28 17.50
C VAL A 630 15.84 34.71 18.38
N LEU A 631 14.80 33.90 18.43
CA LEU A 631 13.65 34.10 19.30
C LEU A 631 13.72 33.07 20.43
N ARG A 632 13.61 33.54 21.69
CA ARG A 632 13.71 32.70 22.88
C ARG A 632 12.43 32.74 23.69
N ARG A 633 12.11 31.64 24.38
CA ARG A 633 10.96 31.54 25.26
C ARG A 633 10.98 32.58 26.41
N ALA A 634 12.16 33.06 26.80
CA ALA A 634 12.28 34.11 27.82
C ALA A 634 11.72 35.48 27.37
N ASP A 635 11.58 35.68 26.05
CA ASP A 635 10.95 36.89 25.51
C ASP A 635 9.43 36.85 25.75
N GLU A 636 8.83 38.02 25.97
CA GLU A 636 7.36 38.08 26.07
C GLU A 636 6.69 37.62 24.76
N PRO A 637 5.63 36.78 24.82
CA PRO A 637 4.98 36.24 23.62
C PRO A 637 4.58 37.31 22.59
N GLY A 638 4.05 38.45 23.06
CA GLY A 638 3.69 39.55 22.17
C GLY A 638 4.88 40.18 21.46
N SER A 639 6.03 40.26 22.10
CA SER A 639 7.26 40.78 21.49
C SER A 639 7.87 39.82 20.48
N LEU A 640 7.74 38.51 20.72
CA LEU A 640 8.16 37.48 19.77
C LEU A 640 7.36 37.56 18.48
N VAL A 641 6.04 37.65 18.57
CA VAL A 641 5.15 37.78 17.40
C VAL A 641 5.44 39.06 16.64
N ALA A 642 5.59 40.19 17.33
CA ALA A 642 5.88 41.46 16.70
C ALA A 642 7.26 41.45 15.99
N ARG A 643 8.29 40.90 16.62
CA ARG A 643 9.62 40.76 16.03
C ARG A 643 9.62 39.85 14.81
N TRP A 644 8.86 38.75 14.87
CA TRP A 644 8.69 37.84 13.74
C TRP A 644 7.97 38.54 12.58
N ASN A 645 6.82 39.14 12.83
CA ASN A 645 6.05 39.82 11.79
C ASN A 645 6.83 40.95 11.14
N ALA A 646 7.56 41.77 11.92
CA ALA A 646 8.44 42.81 11.40
C ALA A 646 9.58 42.24 10.53
N ARG A 647 10.02 41.02 10.81
CA ARG A 647 11.01 40.31 10.00
C ARG A 647 10.38 39.80 8.69
N MET A 648 9.19 39.20 8.79
CA MET A 648 8.51 38.59 7.62
C MET A 648 8.02 39.62 6.60
N THR A 649 7.67 40.81 7.02
CA THR A 649 7.32 41.92 6.11
C THR A 649 8.50 42.46 5.28
N ARG A 650 9.74 42.09 5.63
CA ARG A 650 10.95 42.46 4.88
C ARG A 650 11.47 41.37 3.94
N LEU A 651 10.88 40.18 4.01
CA LEU A 651 11.16 39.03 3.13
C LEU A 651 10.15 38.94 2.02
#